data_29f8961bf2825a43e088cefb37b0cc7b
#
_entry.id   29f8961bf2825a43e088cefb37b0cc7b
#
_cell.length_a   1.000
_cell.length_b   1.000
_cell.length_c   1.000
_cell.angle_alpha   90.00
_cell.angle_beta   90.00
_cell.angle_gamma   90.00
#
_symmetry.space_group_name_H-M   'P 1'
#
loop_
_entity.id
_entity.type
_entity.pdbx_description
1 polymer ?
#
loop_
_entity_poly.entity_id
_entity_poly.type
_entity_poly.pdbx_seq_one_letter_code
_entity_poly.pdbx_strand_id
1 'polypeptide(L)'
;MEYTFREIEKKWRERWIADKTYEVHEDHARPKYYVLDMFPYPSGAGLHVGHPLGYIASDIYARYKRLCGFNVLHPMGYDAYGLPAEQYAIQTGQHPEVTTVNNINRYREQLDKIGFSFDWSREVRTCEPTYYHWTQWAFLRMFGSYYCNIGQHAQPIEKLIAAFEANGTEGVNAACTEELSFTAAEWQAMSERERQQTLMNYRLAYLGDTMVNWCPQLGTVLANDEVSEGLSIRGGYPVEQKVMRQWCLRVSAYAQRLLDGLDTIDWSDSLKETQRNWIGRSEGAEMLFPLADGSESLKIFTTRADTVFGVTFMVLAPESEYVGRLTTDAQRADVEAYLEAVKRRTERERIADHKVTGVFSGSYAINPLTGEQIPIWISDYVLAGYGTGAIMAVPAHDSRDYAFARHFNLPIVPLIEGCDVSEESFDAKEGRMINSPMAGRERAGGLVLNGMDVPEAIAATKRYIAAEGLGRIKVNYRLRDAIFSRQRYWGEPFPIYYDADGMPRPLPEECLPLRLPEVDKFLPTETGEPPLGRATHWAWDSAKREVTDNSRIDNQTIFPLELCTMPGFAGSSAYYLRYMDPHNDRALVSPEADAYWRNVDLYIGGTEHATGHLIYSRFWNKFLFDVGTSCEEEPFHKLINQGMIQGRSNFVYRIVGTNRFVSYGLKGDYDVTPIHVDVNIVSNDVLDLDAFRAWNPEYRDAEFVLEDGRYICGWAVEKMSKSMYNVVNPDTIVEKYGADTLRLYEMFLGPLEQSKPWDTNGIDGVFRFLKKLWATYYSGPDGAWGVDDDEPTADELKALHKLIKKVTHDIEHFSYNTSVSAFMICLNELSTLRCRKRAVLEPLLIVLAPFAPHIAEELWHTLGHTTTICDAAWPDYNEQYLIETTVRYAVSFNGKTRFNLELPADLDRASIERAALGHDAAAKWIGDKTPKKIIIVPNKIINIVL
;
A
#
# COMPACT_ATOMS: atom_id res chain seq x y z
N MET A 1 -11.65 45.64 0.02
CA MET A 1 -12.70 44.60 0.11
C MET A 1 -12.14 43.45 0.98
N GLU A 2 -12.95 42.89 1.88
CA GLU A 2 -12.54 41.78 2.74
C GLU A 2 -12.54 40.46 1.96
N TYR A 3 -11.63 39.55 2.32
CA TYR A 3 -11.58 38.19 1.77
C TYR A 3 -12.59 37.31 2.45
N THR A 4 -13.78 37.18 1.84
CA THR A 4 -14.88 36.36 2.35
C THR A 4 -14.81 34.94 1.84
N PHE A 5 -13.78 34.19 2.27
CA PHE A 5 -13.47 32.85 1.74
C PHE A 5 -14.65 31.88 1.81
N ARG A 6 -15.45 31.91 2.87
CA ARG A 6 -16.60 30.98 3.02
C ARG A 6 -17.62 31.15 1.90
N GLU A 7 -17.93 32.40 1.54
CA GLU A 7 -18.87 32.71 0.45
C GLU A 7 -18.28 32.36 -0.92
N ILE A 8 -17.00 32.67 -1.12
CA ILE A 8 -16.28 32.38 -2.36
C ILE A 8 -16.20 30.88 -2.60
N GLU A 9 -15.77 30.11 -1.62
CA GLU A 9 -15.63 28.65 -1.72
C GLU A 9 -16.99 27.96 -1.96
N LYS A 10 -18.03 28.40 -1.26
CA LYS A 10 -19.39 27.88 -1.47
C LYS A 10 -19.90 28.18 -2.89
N LYS A 11 -19.76 29.44 -3.34
CA LYS A 11 -20.17 29.89 -4.69
C LYS A 11 -19.53 29.03 -5.79
N TRP A 12 -18.21 28.83 -5.74
CA TRP A 12 -17.51 28.13 -6.80
C TRP A 12 -17.74 26.63 -6.78
N ARG A 13 -17.80 26.01 -5.61
CA ARG A 13 -18.19 24.62 -5.47
C ARG A 13 -19.57 24.36 -6.09
N GLU A 14 -20.57 25.16 -5.76
CA GLU A 14 -21.92 25.03 -6.32
C GLU A 14 -21.92 25.24 -7.84
N ARG A 15 -21.12 26.16 -8.33
CA ARG A 15 -21.03 26.45 -9.76
C ARG A 15 -20.31 25.36 -10.53
N TRP A 16 -19.20 24.85 -10.06
CA TRP A 16 -18.48 23.72 -10.71
C TRP A 16 -19.38 22.49 -10.84
N ILE A 17 -20.20 22.21 -9.84
CA ILE A 17 -21.19 21.12 -9.90
C ILE A 17 -22.26 21.40 -10.95
N ALA A 18 -22.84 22.61 -10.95
CA ALA A 18 -23.90 22.99 -11.89
C ALA A 18 -23.42 23.03 -13.35
N ASP A 19 -22.22 23.52 -13.58
CA ASP A 19 -21.60 23.62 -14.90
C ASP A 19 -20.93 22.30 -15.35
N LYS A 20 -20.93 21.25 -14.51
CA LYS A 20 -20.28 19.97 -14.77
C LYS A 20 -18.80 20.11 -15.17
N THR A 21 -18.09 21.02 -14.52
CA THR A 21 -16.76 21.47 -14.89
C THR A 21 -15.74 20.33 -14.99
N TYR A 22 -15.90 19.27 -14.18
CA TYR A 22 -14.94 18.17 -14.09
C TYR A 22 -15.43 16.89 -14.76
N GLU A 23 -16.62 16.87 -15.36
CA GLU A 23 -17.06 15.73 -16.15
C GLU A 23 -16.19 15.59 -17.39
N VAL A 24 -15.74 14.37 -17.64
CA VAL A 24 -14.83 14.06 -18.76
C VAL A 24 -15.41 12.97 -19.64
N HIS A 25 -15.19 13.13 -20.94
CA HIS A 25 -15.53 12.14 -21.97
C HIS A 25 -14.28 11.84 -22.81
N GLU A 26 -14.29 10.74 -23.54
CA GLU A 26 -13.24 10.39 -24.49
C GLU A 26 -13.15 11.47 -25.59
N ASP A 27 -12.02 12.14 -25.64
CA ASP A 27 -11.73 13.22 -26.63
C ASP A 27 -10.42 12.92 -27.36
N HIS A 28 -10.51 12.34 -28.53
CA HIS A 28 -9.34 11.97 -29.34
C HIS A 28 -8.55 13.18 -29.91
N ALA A 29 -9.08 14.39 -29.78
CA ALA A 29 -8.36 15.61 -30.17
C ALA A 29 -7.31 16.06 -29.14
N ARG A 30 -7.39 15.54 -27.93
CA ARG A 30 -6.48 15.84 -26.81
C ARG A 30 -5.80 14.60 -26.28
N PRO A 31 -4.52 14.68 -25.85
CA PRO A 31 -3.89 13.57 -25.16
C PRO A 31 -4.60 13.31 -23.84
N LYS A 32 -4.77 12.04 -23.49
CA LYS A 32 -5.39 11.64 -22.22
C LYS A 32 -4.39 11.73 -21.07
N TYR A 33 -4.90 11.97 -19.87
CA TYR A 33 -4.16 11.76 -18.64
C TYR A 33 -5.08 11.22 -17.56
N TYR A 34 -4.73 10.06 -16.99
CA TYR A 34 -5.53 9.40 -15.98
C TYR A 34 -4.82 9.50 -14.61
N VAL A 35 -5.37 10.33 -13.73
CA VAL A 35 -4.91 10.49 -12.34
C VAL A 35 -5.85 9.74 -11.43
N LEU A 36 -5.31 8.90 -10.56
CA LEU A 36 -6.11 8.09 -9.64
C LEU A 36 -5.56 8.17 -8.22
N ASP A 37 -6.48 8.28 -7.27
CA ASP A 37 -6.21 8.10 -5.84
C ASP A 37 -6.65 6.72 -5.39
N MET A 38 -6.00 6.17 -4.39
CA MET A 38 -6.56 5.03 -3.67
C MET A 38 -7.83 5.50 -2.97
N PHE A 39 -8.98 4.97 -3.39
CA PHE A 39 -10.28 5.40 -2.88
C PHE A 39 -10.46 5.02 -1.41
N PRO A 40 -11.19 5.84 -0.62
CA PRO A 40 -11.32 5.64 0.80
C PRO A 40 -12.27 4.50 1.14
N TYR A 41 -12.00 3.85 2.28
CA TYR A 41 -12.98 3.03 2.99
C TYR A 41 -13.83 3.94 3.90
N PRO A 42 -15.15 4.07 3.70
CA PRO A 42 -15.99 5.00 4.44
C PRO A 42 -16.28 4.50 5.86
N SER A 43 -15.34 4.71 6.78
CA SER A 43 -15.48 4.33 8.18
C SER A 43 -16.02 5.46 9.06
N GLY A 44 -16.96 5.15 9.93
CA GLY A 44 -17.52 5.83 11.06
C GLY A 44 -17.60 7.38 11.07
N ALA A 45 -16.59 8.11 11.47
CA ALA A 45 -16.70 9.54 11.80
C ALA A 45 -16.23 10.51 10.70
N GLY A 46 -16.07 10.06 9.47
CA GLY A 46 -15.54 10.88 8.37
C GLY A 46 -14.02 10.91 8.30
N LEU A 47 -13.52 11.84 7.48
CA LEU A 47 -12.10 12.06 7.26
C LEU A 47 -11.44 12.79 8.43
N HIS A 48 -10.18 12.53 8.68
CA HIS A 48 -9.28 13.42 9.43
C HIS A 48 -8.31 14.12 8.47
N VAL A 49 -7.59 15.16 8.93
CA VAL A 49 -6.69 15.96 8.09
C VAL A 49 -5.56 15.17 7.42
N GLY A 50 -5.29 13.93 7.84
CA GLY A 50 -4.30 13.08 7.18
C GLY A 50 -4.77 12.43 5.88
N HIS A 51 -6.09 12.28 5.69
CA HIS A 51 -6.62 11.66 4.48
C HIS A 51 -6.47 12.53 3.22
N PRO A 52 -6.73 13.86 3.27
CA PRO A 52 -6.67 14.69 2.07
C PRO A 52 -5.27 14.87 1.49
N LEU A 53 -4.20 14.57 2.21
CA LEU A 53 -2.82 14.80 1.75
C LEU A 53 -2.56 14.24 0.35
N GLY A 54 -2.87 12.96 0.13
CA GLY A 54 -2.72 12.33 -1.18
C GLY A 54 -3.69 12.92 -2.22
N TYR A 55 -4.93 13.17 -1.81
CA TYR A 55 -5.96 13.71 -2.70
C TYR A 55 -5.67 15.14 -3.14
N ILE A 56 -5.11 15.97 -2.28
CA ILE A 56 -4.67 17.33 -2.65
C ILE A 56 -3.49 17.24 -3.63
N ALA A 57 -2.55 16.35 -3.38
CA ALA A 57 -1.40 16.15 -4.25
C ALA A 57 -1.81 15.70 -5.67
N SER A 58 -2.72 14.73 -5.78
CA SER A 58 -3.25 14.25 -7.06
C SER A 58 -4.08 15.32 -7.75
N ASP A 59 -4.88 16.07 -7.01
CA ASP A 59 -5.74 17.14 -7.54
C ASP A 59 -4.90 18.29 -8.12
N ILE A 60 -3.82 18.68 -7.46
CA ILE A 60 -2.86 19.66 -8.00
C ILE A 60 -2.32 19.17 -9.35
N TYR A 61 -1.91 17.91 -9.42
CA TYR A 61 -1.37 17.34 -10.65
C TYR A 61 -2.43 17.23 -11.76
N ALA A 62 -3.64 16.79 -11.41
CA ALA A 62 -4.77 16.71 -12.35
C ALA A 62 -5.12 18.07 -12.94
N ARG A 63 -5.23 19.11 -12.11
CA ARG A 63 -5.48 20.49 -12.54
C ARG A 63 -4.36 21.04 -13.41
N TYR A 64 -3.11 20.78 -13.05
CA TYR A 64 -1.94 21.16 -13.84
C TYR A 64 -1.96 20.51 -15.23
N LYS A 65 -2.22 19.20 -15.31
CA LYS A 65 -2.30 18.51 -16.63
C LYS A 65 -3.43 19.03 -17.49
N ARG A 66 -4.56 19.37 -16.88
CA ARG A 66 -5.67 20.01 -17.61
C ARG A 66 -5.27 21.36 -18.19
N LEU A 67 -4.59 22.19 -17.41
CA LEU A 67 -4.03 23.48 -17.86
C LEU A 67 -2.96 23.30 -18.95
N CYS A 68 -2.27 22.18 -18.98
CA CYS A 68 -1.34 21.80 -20.05
C CYS A 68 -2.04 21.24 -21.31
N GLY A 69 -3.36 21.23 -21.38
CA GLY A 69 -4.14 20.81 -22.54
C GLY A 69 -4.50 19.33 -22.62
N PHE A 70 -4.25 18.55 -21.56
CA PHE A 70 -4.64 17.15 -21.49
C PHE A 70 -6.15 17.00 -21.21
N ASN A 71 -6.72 15.89 -21.69
CA ASN A 71 -8.02 15.42 -21.27
C ASN A 71 -7.82 14.54 -20.03
N VAL A 72 -8.20 15.05 -18.87
CA VAL A 72 -7.86 14.45 -17.58
C VAL A 72 -9.04 13.69 -17.00
N LEU A 73 -8.85 12.39 -16.72
CA LEU A 73 -9.74 11.58 -15.91
C LEU A 73 -9.23 11.59 -14.46
N HIS A 74 -10.01 12.14 -13.55
CA HIS A 74 -9.74 12.15 -12.11
C HIS A 74 -11.00 11.71 -11.35
N PRO A 75 -11.26 10.40 -11.24
CA PRO A 75 -12.45 9.87 -10.61
C PRO A 75 -12.29 9.70 -9.11
N MET A 76 -13.41 9.50 -8.41
CA MET A 76 -13.44 9.13 -7.01
C MET A 76 -14.62 8.21 -6.72
N GLY A 77 -14.50 7.35 -5.73
CA GLY A 77 -15.54 6.44 -5.26
C GLY A 77 -15.19 5.90 -3.88
N TYR A 78 -15.79 4.74 -3.54
CA TYR A 78 -15.68 4.20 -2.18
C TYR A 78 -15.49 2.69 -2.19
N ASP A 79 -14.49 2.23 -1.42
CA ASP A 79 -14.36 0.83 -1.05
C ASP A 79 -15.31 0.58 0.13
N ALA A 80 -16.45 -0.05 -0.14
CA ALA A 80 -17.61 0.03 0.73
C ALA A 80 -17.99 -1.31 1.39
N TYR A 81 -17.27 -2.40 1.10
CA TYR A 81 -17.41 -3.68 1.79
C TYR A 81 -16.36 -3.85 2.89
N GLY A 82 -16.66 -4.64 3.91
CA GLY A 82 -15.69 -5.05 4.90
C GLY A 82 -16.18 -5.08 6.34
N LEU A 83 -15.30 -5.52 7.22
CA LEU A 83 -15.58 -5.83 8.62
C LEU A 83 -16.08 -4.65 9.48
N PRO A 84 -15.62 -3.39 9.29
CA PRO A 84 -16.06 -2.31 10.18
C PRO A 84 -17.56 -2.04 10.18
N ALA A 85 -18.18 -2.04 8.99
CA ALA A 85 -19.62 -1.82 8.86
C ALA A 85 -20.42 -3.01 9.42
N GLU A 86 -19.92 -4.23 9.21
CA GLU A 86 -20.54 -5.44 9.74
C GLU A 86 -20.47 -5.51 11.26
N GLN A 87 -19.33 -5.17 11.87
CA GLN A 87 -19.22 -5.12 13.35
C GLN A 87 -20.16 -4.09 13.96
N TYR A 88 -20.31 -2.93 13.34
CA TYR A 88 -21.28 -1.96 13.79
C TYR A 88 -22.72 -2.49 13.65
N ALA A 89 -23.02 -3.19 12.57
CA ALA A 89 -24.30 -3.85 12.37
C ALA A 89 -24.58 -4.93 13.45
N ILE A 90 -23.58 -5.73 13.81
CA ILE A 90 -23.67 -6.72 14.89
C ILE A 90 -23.99 -6.04 16.22
N GLN A 91 -23.34 -4.92 16.54
CA GLN A 91 -23.53 -4.20 17.80
C GLN A 91 -24.89 -3.47 17.90
N THR A 92 -25.38 -2.95 16.79
CA THR A 92 -26.57 -2.07 16.77
C THR A 92 -27.82 -2.74 16.22
N GLY A 93 -27.69 -3.87 15.54
CA GLY A 93 -28.78 -4.49 14.77
C GLY A 93 -29.17 -3.75 13.49
N GLN A 94 -28.47 -2.67 13.15
CA GLN A 94 -28.69 -1.91 11.91
C GLN A 94 -28.05 -2.62 10.71
N HIS A 95 -28.74 -2.65 9.57
CA HIS A 95 -28.18 -3.23 8.34
C HIS A 95 -26.89 -2.51 7.92
N PRO A 96 -25.80 -3.22 7.56
CA PRO A 96 -24.51 -2.60 7.22
C PRO A 96 -24.58 -1.61 6.07
N GLU A 97 -25.50 -1.80 5.12
CA GLU A 97 -25.73 -0.87 4.01
C GLU A 97 -26.10 0.53 4.48
N VAL A 98 -26.98 0.64 5.48
CA VAL A 98 -27.43 1.93 6.01
C VAL A 98 -26.28 2.72 6.59
N THR A 99 -25.45 2.05 7.41
CA THR A 99 -24.24 2.66 7.98
C THR A 99 -23.26 3.07 6.88
N THR A 100 -23.07 2.20 5.90
CA THR A 100 -22.15 2.45 4.77
C THR A 100 -22.60 3.66 3.95
N VAL A 101 -23.88 3.75 3.60
CA VAL A 101 -24.44 4.91 2.85
C VAL A 101 -24.29 6.20 3.64
N ASN A 102 -24.59 6.19 4.94
CA ASN A 102 -24.44 7.38 5.79
C ASN A 102 -22.97 7.84 5.85
N ASN A 103 -22.04 6.91 5.96
CA ASN A 103 -20.60 7.20 5.97
C ASN A 103 -20.13 7.74 4.61
N ILE A 104 -20.60 7.17 3.50
CA ILE A 104 -20.31 7.66 2.14
C ILE A 104 -20.79 9.10 2.00
N ASN A 105 -22.02 9.40 2.40
CA ASN A 105 -22.56 10.75 2.34
C ASN A 105 -21.72 11.75 3.14
N ARG A 106 -21.27 11.34 4.32
CA ARG A 106 -20.38 12.15 5.17
C ARG A 106 -19.03 12.41 4.51
N TYR A 107 -18.40 11.38 3.94
CA TYR A 107 -17.13 11.50 3.19
C TYR A 107 -17.30 12.41 1.98
N ARG A 108 -18.40 12.24 1.23
CA ARG A 108 -18.69 13.06 0.06
C ARG A 108 -18.82 14.55 0.44
N GLU A 109 -19.56 14.86 1.50
CA GLU A 109 -19.70 16.24 2.00
C GLU A 109 -18.33 16.87 2.33
N GLN A 110 -17.46 16.12 3.01
CA GLN A 110 -16.12 16.60 3.36
C GLN A 110 -15.22 16.80 2.14
N LEU A 111 -15.23 15.84 1.19
CA LEU A 111 -14.46 15.96 -0.04
C LEU A 111 -14.94 17.14 -0.90
N ASP A 112 -16.24 17.35 -1.01
CA ASP A 112 -16.81 18.47 -1.75
C ASP A 112 -16.41 19.82 -1.14
N LYS A 113 -16.34 19.93 0.19
CA LYS A 113 -15.87 21.15 0.87
C LYS A 113 -14.42 21.50 0.58
N ILE A 114 -13.57 20.52 0.36
CA ILE A 114 -12.14 20.74 0.04
C ILE A 114 -11.94 21.18 -1.42
N GLY A 115 -12.91 20.95 -2.29
CA GLY A 115 -12.94 21.49 -3.66
C GLY A 115 -12.04 20.73 -4.64
N PHE A 116 -12.10 19.40 -4.61
CA PHE A 116 -11.38 18.55 -5.57
C PHE A 116 -12.00 18.60 -6.96
N SER A 117 -11.17 18.35 -7.99
CA SER A 117 -11.60 18.25 -9.38
C SER A 117 -12.03 16.83 -9.78
N PHE A 118 -12.68 16.11 -8.86
CA PHE A 118 -13.17 14.76 -9.13
C PHE A 118 -14.34 14.76 -10.11
N ASP A 119 -14.31 13.85 -11.06
CA ASP A 119 -15.45 13.53 -11.92
C ASP A 119 -16.41 12.58 -11.18
N TRP A 120 -17.34 13.15 -10.44
CA TRP A 120 -18.33 12.40 -9.69
C TRP A 120 -19.37 11.67 -10.54
N SER A 121 -19.48 11.98 -11.81
CA SER A 121 -20.34 11.21 -12.72
C SER A 121 -19.84 9.77 -12.90
N ARG A 122 -18.59 9.53 -12.54
CA ARG A 122 -17.94 8.21 -12.60
C ARG A 122 -17.75 7.56 -11.22
N GLU A 123 -18.45 8.04 -10.21
CA GLU A 123 -18.41 7.45 -8.86
C GLU A 123 -18.75 5.96 -8.89
N VAL A 124 -17.96 5.15 -8.19
CA VAL A 124 -18.23 3.73 -7.96
C VAL A 124 -18.28 3.44 -6.46
N ARG A 125 -19.10 2.45 -6.09
CA ARG A 125 -19.19 1.93 -4.73
C ARG A 125 -19.12 0.42 -4.80
N THR A 126 -18.14 -0.19 -4.20
CA THR A 126 -17.89 -1.63 -4.34
C THR A 126 -19.03 -2.49 -3.81
N CYS A 127 -19.89 -1.95 -2.91
CA CYS A 127 -21.06 -2.64 -2.37
C CYS A 127 -22.31 -2.56 -3.26
N GLU A 128 -22.29 -1.79 -4.35
CA GLU A 128 -23.43 -1.70 -5.25
C GLU A 128 -23.48 -2.88 -6.23
N PRO A 129 -24.65 -3.50 -6.45
CA PRO A 129 -24.81 -4.62 -7.37
C PRO A 129 -24.32 -4.34 -8.80
N THR A 130 -24.47 -3.11 -9.29
CA THR A 130 -23.98 -2.67 -10.59
C THR A 130 -22.47 -2.67 -10.69
N TYR A 131 -21.78 -2.55 -9.55
CA TYR A 131 -20.32 -2.63 -9.47
C TYR A 131 -19.86 -4.07 -9.25
N TYR A 132 -20.31 -4.77 -8.19
CA TYR A 132 -19.80 -6.09 -7.87
C TYR A 132 -20.26 -7.19 -8.83
N HIS A 133 -21.25 -6.92 -9.71
CA HIS A 133 -21.52 -7.72 -10.89
C HIS A 133 -20.21 -8.10 -11.60
N TRP A 134 -19.32 -7.12 -11.80
CA TRP A 134 -18.06 -7.32 -12.53
C TRP A 134 -17.00 -7.99 -11.69
N THR A 135 -17.03 -7.85 -10.38
CA THR A 135 -16.20 -8.63 -9.46
C THR A 135 -16.58 -10.13 -9.51
N GLN A 136 -17.88 -10.41 -9.48
CA GLN A 136 -18.41 -11.77 -9.64
C GLN A 136 -18.10 -12.36 -11.02
N TRP A 137 -18.25 -11.57 -12.07
CA TRP A 137 -17.88 -11.98 -13.42
C TRP A 137 -16.39 -12.32 -13.52
N ALA A 138 -15.50 -11.52 -13.01
CA ALA A 138 -14.07 -11.79 -13.03
C ALA A 138 -13.72 -13.07 -12.26
N PHE A 139 -14.36 -13.31 -11.12
CA PHE A 139 -14.23 -14.56 -10.39
C PHE A 139 -14.66 -15.76 -11.22
N LEU A 140 -15.81 -15.70 -11.90
CA LEU A 140 -16.27 -16.78 -12.80
C LEU A 140 -15.29 -17.03 -13.95
N ARG A 141 -14.70 -15.97 -14.50
CA ARG A 141 -13.68 -16.11 -15.55
C ARG A 141 -12.42 -16.77 -15.02
N MET A 142 -11.96 -16.44 -13.80
CA MET A 142 -10.84 -17.12 -13.15
C MET A 142 -11.15 -18.58 -12.83
N PHE A 143 -12.38 -18.88 -12.37
CA PHE A 143 -12.84 -20.24 -12.15
C PHE A 143 -12.87 -21.06 -13.45
N GLY A 144 -13.24 -20.44 -14.56
CA GLY A 144 -13.25 -21.04 -15.89
C GLY A 144 -11.91 -21.06 -16.62
N SER A 145 -10.81 -20.74 -15.94
CA SER A 145 -9.48 -20.62 -16.54
C SER A 145 -8.42 -21.41 -15.78
N TYR A 146 -7.37 -21.79 -16.51
CA TYR A 146 -6.12 -22.31 -15.96
C TYR A 146 -4.93 -21.50 -16.50
N TYR A 147 -3.77 -21.61 -15.86
CA TYR A 147 -2.56 -20.92 -16.30
C TYR A 147 -1.61 -21.86 -17.03
N CYS A 148 -1.35 -21.58 -18.30
CA CYS A 148 -0.39 -22.30 -19.14
C CYS A 148 1.03 -21.77 -18.88
N ASN A 149 1.91 -22.59 -18.31
CA ASN A 149 3.29 -22.18 -18.01
C ASN A 149 4.14 -22.00 -19.27
N ILE A 150 3.85 -22.71 -20.37
CA ILE A 150 4.58 -22.58 -21.64
C ILE A 150 4.25 -21.23 -22.28
N GLY A 151 2.96 -20.91 -22.39
CA GLY A 151 2.51 -19.65 -22.97
C GLY A 151 2.57 -18.48 -22.00
N GLN A 152 2.75 -18.73 -20.71
CA GLN A 152 2.74 -17.75 -19.64
C GLN A 152 1.51 -16.85 -19.63
N HIS A 153 0.34 -17.44 -19.80
CA HIS A 153 -0.95 -16.72 -19.77
C HIS A 153 -2.09 -17.66 -19.37
N ALA A 154 -3.18 -17.06 -18.90
CA ALA A 154 -4.41 -17.77 -18.63
C ALA A 154 -5.07 -18.25 -19.93
N GLN A 155 -5.68 -19.42 -19.88
CA GLN A 155 -6.45 -20.02 -20.97
C GLN A 155 -7.75 -20.61 -20.42
N PRO A 156 -8.80 -20.72 -21.27
CA PRO A 156 -10.05 -21.39 -20.91
C PRO A 156 -9.81 -22.83 -20.48
N ILE A 157 -10.47 -23.27 -19.40
CA ILE A 157 -10.33 -24.61 -18.83
C ILE A 157 -10.71 -25.73 -19.82
N GLU A 158 -11.55 -25.44 -20.82
CA GLU A 158 -11.96 -26.35 -21.87
C GLU A 158 -10.76 -26.83 -22.70
N LYS A 159 -9.73 -25.98 -22.89
CA LYS A 159 -8.50 -26.40 -23.56
C LYS A 159 -7.71 -27.43 -22.77
N LEU A 160 -7.70 -27.31 -21.44
CA LEU A 160 -7.08 -28.30 -20.57
C LEU A 160 -7.87 -29.62 -20.58
N ILE A 161 -9.20 -29.56 -20.55
CA ILE A 161 -10.07 -30.72 -20.66
C ILE A 161 -9.80 -31.48 -21.96
N ALA A 162 -9.73 -30.77 -23.09
CA ALA A 162 -9.43 -31.37 -24.40
C ALA A 162 -8.03 -32.02 -24.42
N ALA A 163 -7.04 -31.43 -23.77
CA ALA A 163 -5.70 -32.02 -23.63
C ALA A 163 -5.74 -33.33 -22.80
N PHE A 164 -6.48 -33.34 -21.69
CA PHE A 164 -6.66 -34.54 -20.87
C PHE A 164 -7.42 -35.65 -21.61
N GLU A 165 -8.41 -35.33 -22.41
CA GLU A 165 -9.15 -36.29 -23.24
C GLU A 165 -8.26 -36.93 -24.31
N ALA A 166 -7.34 -36.15 -24.86
CA ALA A 166 -6.46 -36.62 -25.93
C ALA A 166 -5.24 -37.40 -25.40
N ASN A 167 -4.57 -36.88 -24.35
CA ASN A 167 -3.24 -37.37 -23.95
C ASN A 167 -3.07 -37.56 -22.44
N GLY A 168 -4.12 -37.36 -21.64
CA GLY A 168 -3.95 -37.29 -20.20
C GLY A 168 -3.09 -36.07 -19.80
N THR A 169 -2.20 -36.25 -18.86
CA THR A 169 -1.28 -35.20 -18.42
C THR A 169 -0.03 -35.08 -19.28
N GLU A 170 0.17 -35.95 -20.27
CA GLU A 170 1.33 -35.90 -21.14
C GLU A 170 1.35 -34.62 -21.98
N GLY A 171 2.49 -33.87 -21.91
CA GLY A 171 2.63 -32.60 -22.61
C GLY A 171 1.93 -31.40 -21.97
N VAL A 172 1.19 -31.60 -20.87
CA VAL A 172 0.57 -30.50 -20.12
C VAL A 172 1.58 -29.90 -19.16
N ASN A 173 1.81 -28.59 -19.30
CA ASN A 173 2.59 -27.81 -18.36
C ASN A 173 1.75 -26.61 -17.91
N ALA A 174 1.04 -26.80 -16.84
CA ALA A 174 0.12 -25.82 -16.25
C ALA A 174 0.38 -25.62 -14.78
N ALA A 175 0.10 -24.42 -14.28
CA ALA A 175 0.14 -24.16 -12.84
C ALA A 175 -0.89 -25.04 -12.13
N CYS A 176 -0.46 -25.68 -11.05
CA CYS A 176 -1.29 -26.62 -10.31
C CYS A 176 -0.94 -26.61 -8.82
N THR A 177 -1.84 -27.09 -8.00
CA THR A 177 -1.60 -27.29 -6.56
C THR A 177 -0.71 -28.49 -6.34
N GLU A 178 -1.01 -29.60 -7.03
CA GLU A 178 -0.26 -30.87 -7.01
C GLU A 178 0.06 -31.34 -8.43
N GLU A 179 1.23 -31.91 -8.61
CA GLU A 179 1.62 -32.52 -9.87
C GLU A 179 0.92 -33.88 -10.02
N LEU A 180 -0.07 -33.94 -10.92
CA LEU A 180 -0.81 -35.15 -11.22
C LEU A 180 -0.24 -35.83 -12.45
N SER A 181 -0.37 -37.18 -12.50
CA SER A 181 -0.02 -37.99 -13.66
C SER A 181 -1.11 -39.02 -13.93
N PHE A 182 -1.72 -38.97 -15.10
CA PHE A 182 -2.74 -39.90 -15.58
C PHE A 182 -2.80 -39.92 -17.10
N THR A 183 -3.27 -41.03 -17.64
CA THR A 183 -3.48 -41.25 -19.09
C THR A 183 -4.85 -40.73 -19.53
N ALA A 184 -5.05 -40.58 -20.85
CA ALA A 184 -6.36 -40.26 -21.41
C ALA A 184 -7.44 -41.30 -21.01
N ALA A 185 -7.08 -42.57 -20.96
CA ALA A 185 -7.99 -43.66 -20.55
C ALA A 185 -8.41 -43.53 -19.09
N GLU A 186 -7.47 -43.20 -18.21
CA GLU A 186 -7.77 -42.96 -16.79
C GLU A 186 -8.67 -41.70 -16.63
N TRP A 187 -8.39 -40.61 -17.36
CA TRP A 187 -9.27 -39.45 -17.39
C TRP A 187 -10.70 -39.79 -17.81
N GLN A 188 -10.83 -40.59 -18.88
CA GLN A 188 -12.15 -41.02 -19.36
C GLN A 188 -12.90 -41.93 -18.37
N ALA A 189 -12.17 -42.71 -17.58
CA ALA A 189 -12.72 -43.58 -16.55
C ALA A 189 -13.17 -42.86 -15.27
N MET A 190 -12.69 -41.60 -15.06
CA MET A 190 -13.06 -40.78 -13.90
C MET A 190 -14.55 -40.46 -13.90
N SER A 191 -15.17 -40.51 -12.75
CA SER A 191 -16.51 -39.96 -12.48
C SER A 191 -16.47 -38.42 -12.67
N GLU A 192 -17.64 -37.82 -12.85
CA GLU A 192 -17.75 -36.37 -12.97
C GLU A 192 -17.16 -35.65 -11.74
N ARG A 193 -17.39 -36.19 -10.55
CA ARG A 193 -16.81 -35.66 -9.30
C ARG A 193 -15.28 -35.68 -9.34
N GLU A 194 -14.68 -36.80 -9.72
CA GLU A 194 -13.22 -36.94 -9.81
C GLU A 194 -12.62 -36.01 -10.87
N ARG A 195 -13.31 -35.81 -12.02
CA ARG A 195 -12.89 -34.83 -13.03
C ARG A 195 -12.92 -33.42 -12.49
N GLN A 196 -13.98 -33.03 -11.78
CA GLN A 196 -14.08 -31.70 -11.19
C GLN A 196 -13.03 -31.47 -10.09
N GLN A 197 -12.73 -32.47 -9.27
CA GLN A 197 -11.64 -32.42 -8.29
C GLN A 197 -10.27 -32.25 -8.97
N THR A 198 -10.05 -32.99 -10.06
CA THR A 198 -8.82 -32.86 -10.85
C THR A 198 -8.70 -31.46 -11.48
N LEU A 199 -9.79 -30.93 -12.07
CA LEU A 199 -9.78 -29.58 -12.64
C LEU A 199 -9.56 -28.50 -11.57
N MET A 200 -10.07 -28.69 -10.36
CA MET A 200 -9.86 -27.77 -9.25
C MET A 200 -8.37 -27.58 -8.92
N ASN A 201 -7.55 -28.61 -9.16
CA ASN A 201 -6.11 -28.57 -9.01
C ASN A 201 -5.41 -27.56 -9.97
N TYR A 202 -6.09 -27.17 -11.06
CA TYR A 202 -5.53 -26.29 -12.11
C TYR A 202 -6.23 -24.95 -12.24
N ARG A 203 -7.46 -24.80 -11.74
CA ARG A 203 -8.24 -23.54 -11.88
C ARG A 203 -7.52 -22.38 -11.24
N LEU A 204 -7.64 -21.19 -11.84
CA LEU A 204 -7.10 -19.95 -11.26
C LEU A 204 -7.86 -19.50 -10.01
N ALA A 205 -9.18 -19.65 -9.98
CA ALA A 205 -9.97 -19.57 -8.75
C ALA A 205 -10.37 -21.00 -8.37
N TYR A 206 -9.97 -21.45 -7.20
CA TYR A 206 -10.17 -22.83 -6.78
C TYR A 206 -10.56 -22.95 -5.31
N LEU A 207 -11.25 -24.02 -4.98
CA LEU A 207 -11.63 -24.37 -3.62
C LEU A 207 -10.65 -25.42 -3.08
N GLY A 208 -9.94 -25.09 -2.02
CA GLY A 208 -8.92 -25.96 -1.44
C GLY A 208 -8.80 -25.82 0.06
N ASP A 209 -8.19 -26.84 0.69
CA ASP A 209 -7.87 -26.81 2.11
C ASP A 209 -6.56 -26.02 2.31
N THR A 210 -6.61 -24.99 3.14
CA THR A 210 -5.47 -24.11 3.39
C THR A 210 -5.41 -23.69 4.85
N MET A 211 -4.19 -23.38 5.30
CA MET A 211 -3.94 -22.83 6.63
C MET A 211 -4.40 -21.39 6.69
N VAL A 212 -5.21 -21.04 7.66
CA VAL A 212 -5.78 -19.72 7.84
C VAL A 212 -5.65 -19.20 9.27
N ASN A 213 -5.69 -17.89 9.43
CA ASN A 213 -5.82 -17.21 10.72
C ASN A 213 -7.31 -17.17 11.09
N TRP A 214 -7.78 -18.11 11.88
CA TRP A 214 -9.16 -18.16 12.32
C TRP A 214 -9.36 -17.43 13.65
N CYS A 215 -10.32 -16.54 13.72
CA CYS A 215 -10.73 -15.87 14.95
C CYS A 215 -12.13 -16.33 15.37
N PRO A 216 -12.24 -17.21 16.40
CA PRO A 216 -13.54 -17.75 16.82
C PRO A 216 -14.54 -16.67 17.26
N GLN A 217 -14.06 -15.62 17.96
CA GLN A 217 -14.92 -14.54 18.46
C GLN A 217 -15.47 -13.65 17.35
N LEU A 218 -14.69 -13.44 16.28
CA LEU A 218 -15.15 -12.72 15.10
C LEU A 218 -15.87 -13.61 14.10
N GLY A 219 -15.76 -14.94 14.27
CA GLY A 219 -16.38 -15.94 13.39
C GLY A 219 -15.88 -15.90 11.95
N THR A 220 -14.64 -15.46 11.71
CA THR A 220 -14.11 -15.26 10.36
C THR A 220 -12.60 -15.51 10.29
N VAL A 221 -12.14 -15.76 9.08
CA VAL A 221 -10.72 -15.75 8.70
C VAL A 221 -10.22 -14.32 8.64
N LEU A 222 -9.02 -14.09 9.15
CA LEU A 222 -8.32 -12.81 9.13
C LEU A 222 -7.08 -12.89 8.22
N ALA A 223 -6.80 -11.79 7.52
CA ALA A 223 -5.54 -11.64 6.79
C ALA A 223 -4.36 -11.48 7.77
N ASN A 224 -3.13 -11.70 7.30
CA ASN A 224 -1.94 -11.61 8.16
C ASN A 224 -1.72 -10.21 8.75
N ASP A 225 -2.13 -9.17 8.04
CA ASP A 225 -2.09 -7.78 8.48
C ASP A 225 -3.20 -7.40 9.47
N GLU A 226 -4.20 -8.26 9.64
CA GLU A 226 -5.28 -8.11 10.64
C GLU A 226 -4.96 -8.80 11.98
N VAL A 227 -3.78 -9.44 12.11
CA VAL A 227 -3.35 -10.17 13.30
C VAL A 227 -2.04 -9.62 13.83
N SER A 228 -1.94 -9.43 15.14
CA SER A 228 -0.72 -9.01 15.84
C SER A 228 -0.60 -9.76 17.15
N GLU A 229 0.57 -10.36 17.42
CA GLU A 229 0.86 -11.11 18.66
C GLU A 229 -0.19 -12.19 18.99
N GLY A 230 -0.69 -12.90 17.96
CA GLY A 230 -1.71 -13.94 18.13
C GLY A 230 -3.12 -13.43 18.43
N LEU A 231 -3.33 -12.11 18.33
CA LEU A 231 -4.60 -11.46 18.58
C LEU A 231 -5.08 -10.71 17.32
N SER A 232 -6.39 -10.64 17.15
CA SER A 232 -6.98 -9.76 16.13
C SER A 232 -6.70 -8.29 16.48
N ILE A 233 -6.28 -7.49 15.51
CA ILE A 233 -6.08 -6.04 15.70
C ILE A 233 -7.38 -5.37 16.14
N ARG A 234 -8.51 -5.88 15.66
CA ARG A 234 -9.84 -5.46 16.09
C ARG A 234 -10.34 -6.35 17.20
N GLY A 235 -10.59 -5.74 18.37
CA GLY A 235 -11.16 -6.40 19.53
C GLY A 235 -10.17 -7.17 20.40
N GLY A 236 -8.93 -7.38 19.94
CA GLY A 236 -7.90 -8.07 20.72
C GLY A 236 -8.22 -9.53 21.02
N TYR A 237 -8.94 -10.21 20.13
CA TYR A 237 -9.38 -11.59 20.33
C TYR A 237 -8.31 -12.60 19.89
N PRO A 238 -8.19 -13.74 20.59
CA PRO A 238 -7.29 -14.81 20.20
C PRO A 238 -7.55 -15.31 18.78
N VAL A 239 -6.47 -15.55 18.04
CA VAL A 239 -6.48 -16.09 16.68
C VAL A 239 -5.77 -17.43 16.67
N GLU A 240 -6.32 -18.37 15.93
CA GLU A 240 -5.80 -19.73 15.81
C GLU A 240 -5.38 -20.05 14.37
N GLN A 241 -4.29 -20.79 14.21
CA GLN A 241 -3.95 -21.40 12.93
C GLN A 241 -4.82 -22.64 12.72
N LYS A 242 -5.57 -22.69 11.62
CA LYS A 242 -6.51 -23.76 11.33
C LYS A 242 -6.54 -24.09 9.85
N VAL A 243 -6.55 -25.38 9.51
CA VAL A 243 -6.84 -25.80 8.13
C VAL A 243 -8.32 -25.67 7.89
N MET A 244 -8.70 -24.90 6.87
CA MET A 244 -10.09 -24.73 6.47
C MET A 244 -10.20 -24.77 4.95
N ARG A 245 -11.34 -25.26 4.48
CA ARG A 245 -11.70 -25.22 3.07
C ARG A 245 -12.03 -23.78 2.66
N GLN A 246 -11.29 -23.24 1.71
CA GLN A 246 -11.36 -21.83 1.32
C GLN A 246 -11.30 -21.68 -0.20
N TRP A 247 -11.99 -20.68 -0.72
CA TRP A 247 -11.68 -20.18 -2.05
C TRP A 247 -10.31 -19.52 -2.06
N CYS A 248 -9.54 -19.81 -3.09
CA CYS A 248 -8.20 -19.27 -3.30
C CYS A 248 -8.07 -18.75 -4.73
N LEU A 249 -7.24 -17.72 -4.91
CA LEU A 249 -6.80 -17.28 -6.22
C LEU A 249 -5.33 -17.66 -6.43
N ARG A 250 -5.02 -18.28 -7.56
CA ARG A 250 -3.68 -18.77 -7.91
C ARG A 250 -2.77 -17.62 -8.37
N VAL A 251 -2.53 -16.67 -7.48
CA VAL A 251 -1.65 -15.52 -7.71
C VAL A 251 -0.22 -15.98 -7.97
N SER A 252 0.20 -17.08 -7.35
CA SER A 252 1.53 -17.68 -7.53
C SER A 252 1.84 -18.07 -8.98
N ALA A 253 0.84 -18.38 -9.79
CA ALA A 253 1.01 -18.68 -11.22
C ALA A 253 1.55 -17.48 -11.99
N TYR A 254 1.27 -16.26 -11.56
CA TYR A 254 1.70 -15.01 -12.16
C TYR A 254 3.01 -14.46 -11.58
N ALA A 255 3.64 -15.16 -10.65
CA ALA A 255 4.80 -14.65 -9.89
C ALA A 255 5.92 -14.11 -10.80
N GLN A 256 6.30 -14.83 -11.85
CA GLN A 256 7.36 -14.38 -12.78
C GLN A 256 6.91 -13.12 -13.53
N ARG A 257 5.70 -13.09 -14.07
CA ARG A 257 5.17 -11.90 -14.78
C ARG A 257 5.01 -10.69 -13.88
N LEU A 258 4.70 -10.91 -12.59
CA LEU A 258 4.68 -9.83 -11.59
C LEU A 258 6.08 -9.28 -11.34
N LEU A 259 7.13 -10.10 -11.38
CA LEU A 259 8.51 -9.63 -11.30
C LEU A 259 8.94 -8.88 -12.57
N ASP A 260 8.72 -9.47 -13.74
CA ASP A 260 9.12 -8.89 -15.01
C ASP A 260 8.44 -7.55 -15.28
N GLY A 261 7.18 -7.42 -14.90
CA GLY A 261 6.40 -6.18 -15.05
C GLY A 261 6.94 -5.01 -14.22
N LEU A 262 7.68 -5.24 -13.13
CA LEU A 262 8.29 -4.17 -12.33
C LEU A 262 9.30 -3.33 -13.11
N ASP A 263 9.90 -3.92 -14.15
CA ASP A 263 10.89 -3.22 -14.98
C ASP A 263 10.23 -2.28 -16.02
N THR A 264 8.91 -2.37 -16.21
CA THR A 264 8.14 -1.61 -17.19
C THR A 264 7.41 -0.39 -16.60
N ILE A 265 7.43 -0.21 -15.28
CA ILE A 265 6.67 0.81 -14.54
C ILE A 265 7.59 1.80 -13.83
N ASP A 266 7.13 3.04 -13.69
CA ASP A 266 7.85 4.13 -13.01
C ASP A 266 7.44 4.22 -11.52
N TRP A 267 7.91 3.24 -10.75
CA TRP A 267 7.73 3.19 -9.31
C TRP A 267 9.07 3.37 -8.61
N SER A 268 9.06 3.80 -7.34
CA SER A 268 10.29 3.94 -6.56
C SER A 268 11.02 2.61 -6.41
N ASP A 269 12.36 2.64 -6.39
CA ASP A 269 13.19 1.44 -6.22
C ASP A 269 12.85 0.70 -4.91
N SER A 270 12.59 1.45 -3.84
CA SER A 270 12.20 0.87 -2.54
C SER A 270 10.89 0.07 -2.64
N LEU A 271 9.90 0.56 -3.36
CA LEU A 271 8.63 -0.14 -3.56
C LEU A 271 8.79 -1.37 -4.44
N LYS A 272 9.54 -1.25 -5.54
CA LYS A 272 9.87 -2.40 -6.41
C LYS A 272 10.61 -3.48 -5.65
N GLU A 273 11.58 -3.11 -4.82
CA GLU A 273 12.32 -4.06 -3.99
C GLU A 273 11.42 -4.72 -2.93
N THR A 274 10.51 -3.99 -2.32
CA THR A 274 9.51 -4.55 -1.42
C THR A 274 8.68 -5.64 -2.11
N GLN A 275 8.23 -5.39 -3.35
CA GLN A 275 7.49 -6.39 -4.12
C GLN A 275 8.37 -7.56 -4.57
N ARG A 276 9.60 -7.32 -5.02
CA ARG A 276 10.55 -8.39 -5.35
C ARG A 276 10.80 -9.32 -4.17
N ASN A 277 11.01 -8.75 -3.00
CA ASN A 277 11.20 -9.51 -1.77
C ASN A 277 9.95 -10.28 -1.34
N TRP A 278 8.76 -9.70 -1.53
CA TRP A 278 7.50 -10.38 -1.23
C TRP A 278 7.24 -11.55 -2.17
N ILE A 279 7.46 -11.38 -3.47
CA ILE A 279 7.35 -12.43 -4.46
C ILE A 279 8.42 -13.50 -4.23
N GLY A 280 9.63 -13.09 -3.87
CA GLY A 280 10.70 -13.94 -3.36
C GLY A 280 11.10 -15.07 -4.30
N ARG A 281 11.50 -14.72 -5.55
CA ARG A 281 12.03 -15.69 -6.51
C ARG A 281 13.32 -16.30 -6.02
N SER A 282 13.39 -17.61 -5.98
CA SER A 282 14.59 -18.35 -5.70
C SER A 282 14.76 -19.51 -6.68
N GLU A 283 15.99 -19.73 -7.15
CA GLU A 283 16.34 -20.88 -7.97
C GLU A 283 17.19 -21.84 -7.16
N GLY A 284 16.75 -23.08 -7.11
CA GLY A 284 17.40 -24.11 -6.31
C GLY A 284 17.23 -25.51 -6.88
N ALA A 285 17.43 -26.49 -6.03
CA ALA A 285 17.19 -27.89 -6.30
C ALA A 285 16.04 -28.42 -5.43
N GLU A 286 15.10 -29.08 -6.06
CA GLU A 286 14.14 -29.95 -5.40
C GLU A 286 14.79 -31.34 -5.29
N MET A 287 14.89 -31.87 -4.08
CA MET A 287 15.60 -33.13 -3.84
C MET A 287 14.71 -34.12 -3.07
N LEU A 288 14.96 -35.39 -3.30
CA LEU A 288 14.26 -36.49 -2.64
C LEU A 288 15.17 -37.11 -1.57
N PHE A 289 14.70 -37.15 -0.34
CA PHE A 289 15.36 -37.83 0.79
C PHE A 289 14.52 -39.05 1.14
N PRO A 290 14.97 -40.28 0.78
CA PRO A 290 14.25 -41.50 1.10
C PRO A 290 14.09 -41.67 2.61
N LEU A 291 12.94 -42.18 3.04
CA LEU A 291 12.75 -42.56 4.43
C LEU A 291 13.53 -43.86 4.73
N ALA A 292 14.01 -43.98 5.97
CA ALA A 292 14.84 -45.12 6.36
C ALA A 292 14.07 -46.47 6.35
N ASP A 293 12.74 -46.41 6.43
CA ASP A 293 11.85 -47.57 6.31
C ASP A 293 11.54 -47.97 4.85
N GLY A 294 11.97 -47.13 3.89
CA GLY A 294 11.74 -47.36 2.47
C GLY A 294 10.30 -47.11 1.99
N SER A 295 9.43 -46.56 2.80
CA SER A 295 8.01 -46.34 2.47
C SER A 295 7.79 -45.24 1.41
N GLU A 296 8.51 -44.16 1.53
CA GLU A 296 8.40 -42.99 0.63
C GLU A 296 9.67 -42.10 0.69
N SER A 297 9.67 -40.96 0.01
CA SER A 297 10.74 -39.98 0.08
C SER A 297 10.19 -38.60 0.47
N LEU A 298 10.90 -37.91 1.38
CA LEU A 298 10.64 -36.53 1.66
C LEU A 298 11.18 -35.66 0.55
N LYS A 299 10.36 -34.79 0.03
CA LYS A 299 10.73 -33.79 -0.98
C LYS A 299 11.12 -32.50 -0.28
N ILE A 300 12.32 -31.97 -0.56
CA ILE A 300 12.79 -30.69 -0.05
C ILE A 300 13.17 -29.75 -1.19
N PHE A 301 13.20 -28.48 -0.90
CA PHE A 301 13.75 -27.46 -1.79
C PHE A 301 14.88 -26.72 -1.09
N THR A 302 16.02 -26.57 -1.80
CA THR A 302 17.18 -25.83 -1.27
C THR A 302 17.83 -24.95 -2.34
N THR A 303 18.24 -23.75 -1.95
CA THR A 303 19.10 -22.86 -2.76
C THR A 303 20.59 -23.16 -2.51
N ARG A 304 20.90 -23.95 -1.50
CA ARG A 304 22.24 -24.35 -1.09
C ARG A 304 22.47 -25.86 -1.32
N ALA A 305 22.30 -26.27 -2.59
CA ALA A 305 22.52 -27.66 -2.97
C ALA A 305 23.96 -28.16 -2.70
N ASP A 306 24.95 -27.25 -2.69
CA ASP A 306 26.33 -27.51 -2.30
C ASP A 306 26.50 -28.09 -0.89
N THR A 307 25.55 -27.80 0.01
CA THR A 307 25.68 -28.15 1.43
C THR A 307 25.05 -29.50 1.80
N VAL A 308 24.54 -30.27 0.85
CA VAL A 308 23.90 -31.55 1.12
C VAL A 308 24.78 -32.54 1.91
N PHE A 309 26.08 -32.49 1.71
CA PHE A 309 27.01 -33.36 2.47
C PHE A 309 27.09 -33.02 3.97
N GLY A 310 26.64 -31.85 4.36
CA GLY A 310 26.60 -31.38 5.76
C GLY A 310 25.24 -31.49 6.41
N VAL A 311 24.27 -32.10 5.75
CA VAL A 311 22.95 -32.33 6.33
C VAL A 311 23.03 -33.36 7.45
N THR A 312 22.64 -32.93 8.67
CA THR A 312 22.73 -33.78 9.86
C THR A 312 21.37 -34.10 10.46
N PHE A 313 20.32 -33.42 10.04
CA PHE A 313 18.92 -33.71 10.39
C PHE A 313 17.96 -33.11 9.36
N MET A 314 16.71 -33.56 9.42
CA MET A 314 15.61 -33.01 8.65
C MET A 314 14.63 -32.31 9.60
N VAL A 315 13.90 -31.30 9.13
CA VAL A 315 12.88 -30.63 9.94
C VAL A 315 11.59 -30.50 9.15
N LEU A 316 10.49 -30.88 9.80
CA LEU A 316 9.14 -30.70 9.29
C LEU A 316 8.46 -29.48 9.95
N ALA A 317 7.68 -28.76 9.18
CA ALA A 317 6.75 -27.79 9.73
C ALA A 317 5.69 -28.49 10.62
N PRO A 318 5.24 -27.91 11.72
CA PRO A 318 4.23 -28.52 12.60
C PRO A 318 2.93 -28.88 11.87
N GLU A 319 2.59 -28.14 10.83
CA GLU A 319 1.37 -28.31 10.03
C GLU A 319 1.55 -29.29 8.86
N SER A 320 2.75 -29.84 8.67
CA SER A 320 3.02 -30.77 7.57
C SER A 320 2.20 -32.05 7.72
N GLU A 321 1.63 -32.51 6.62
CA GLU A 321 0.91 -33.81 6.57
C GLU A 321 1.78 -35.02 6.94
N TYR A 322 3.09 -34.88 6.80
CA TYR A 322 4.05 -35.91 7.20
C TYR A 322 4.15 -36.10 8.71
N VAL A 323 3.81 -35.10 9.52
CA VAL A 323 3.94 -35.15 10.99
C VAL A 323 3.17 -36.35 11.56
N GLY A 324 1.91 -36.51 11.20
CA GLY A 324 1.10 -37.60 11.69
C GLY A 324 1.60 -38.99 11.28
N ARG A 325 2.15 -39.12 10.05
CA ARG A 325 2.66 -40.36 9.46
C ARG A 325 4.04 -40.76 10.00
N LEU A 326 4.91 -39.75 10.25
CA LEU A 326 6.29 -40.01 10.68
C LEU A 326 6.50 -39.95 12.19
N THR A 327 5.46 -39.63 12.96
CA THR A 327 5.51 -39.67 14.41
C THR A 327 5.35 -41.12 14.88
N THR A 328 6.40 -41.66 15.50
CA THR A 328 6.32 -43.02 16.10
C THR A 328 5.47 -43.01 17.36
N ASP A 329 4.93 -44.19 17.73
CA ASP A 329 4.11 -44.32 18.94
C ASP A 329 4.84 -43.90 20.21
N ALA A 330 6.17 -44.10 20.26
CA ALA A 330 7.00 -43.66 21.39
C ALA A 330 7.11 -42.16 21.54
N GLN A 331 6.98 -41.40 20.44
CA GLN A 331 7.11 -39.94 20.42
C GLN A 331 5.75 -39.21 20.35
N ARG A 332 4.65 -39.94 20.20
CA ARG A 332 3.32 -39.38 19.94
C ARG A 332 2.89 -38.37 20.99
N ALA A 333 3.04 -38.67 22.26
CA ALA A 333 2.64 -37.77 23.35
C ALA A 333 3.42 -36.43 23.33
N ASP A 334 4.74 -36.50 23.10
CA ASP A 334 5.60 -35.32 23.07
C ASP A 334 5.31 -34.48 21.83
N VAL A 335 5.06 -35.10 20.68
CA VAL A 335 4.68 -34.40 19.44
C VAL A 335 3.33 -33.70 19.58
N GLU A 336 2.31 -34.39 20.11
CA GLU A 336 0.98 -33.78 20.32
C GLU A 336 1.04 -32.59 21.28
N ALA A 337 1.80 -32.70 22.37
CA ALA A 337 2.02 -31.59 23.30
C ALA A 337 2.71 -30.39 22.63
N TYR A 338 3.71 -30.65 21.78
CA TYR A 338 4.40 -29.63 21.02
C TYR A 338 3.48 -28.92 20.03
N LEU A 339 2.70 -29.68 19.26
CA LEU A 339 1.75 -29.14 18.29
C LEU A 339 0.72 -28.21 18.94
N GLU A 340 0.19 -28.60 20.11
CA GLU A 340 -0.75 -27.74 20.85
C GLU A 340 -0.09 -26.45 21.36
N ALA A 341 1.18 -26.52 21.77
CA ALA A 341 1.93 -25.34 22.23
C ALA A 341 2.19 -24.31 21.14
N VAL A 342 2.42 -24.75 19.89
CA VAL A 342 2.77 -23.88 18.77
C VAL A 342 1.56 -23.43 17.94
N LYS A 343 0.40 -24.05 18.13
CA LYS A 343 -0.83 -23.83 17.36
C LYS A 343 -1.30 -22.37 17.29
N ARG A 344 -1.02 -21.57 18.33
CA ARG A 344 -1.45 -20.16 18.45
C ARG A 344 -0.47 -19.17 17.86
N ARG A 345 0.70 -19.62 17.41
CA ARG A 345 1.73 -18.75 16.86
C ARG A 345 1.52 -18.53 15.37
N THR A 346 1.40 -17.26 14.98
CA THR A 346 1.32 -16.87 13.56
C THR A 346 2.66 -17.05 12.86
N GLU A 347 2.66 -17.22 11.54
CA GLU A 347 3.91 -17.29 10.76
C GLU A 347 4.81 -16.06 10.95
N ARG A 348 4.22 -14.88 11.08
CA ARG A 348 4.96 -13.64 11.31
C ARG A 348 5.70 -13.66 12.65
N GLU A 349 5.05 -14.13 13.70
CA GLU A 349 5.65 -14.29 15.03
C GLU A 349 6.75 -15.35 15.01
N ARG A 350 6.54 -16.46 14.32
CA ARG A 350 7.53 -17.53 14.15
C ARG A 350 8.79 -17.05 13.41
N ILE A 351 8.66 -16.14 12.44
CA ILE A 351 9.78 -15.54 11.73
C ILE A 351 10.52 -14.52 12.63
N ALA A 352 9.81 -13.76 13.45
CA ALA A 352 10.36 -12.70 14.28
C ALA A 352 10.99 -13.20 15.59
N ASP A 353 10.51 -14.32 16.13
CA ASP A 353 10.98 -14.89 17.39
C ASP A 353 12.19 -15.82 17.15
N HIS A 354 13.28 -15.54 17.83
CA HIS A 354 14.51 -16.34 17.76
C HIS A 354 14.55 -17.48 18.78
N LYS A 355 13.42 -17.79 19.45
CA LYS A 355 13.35 -18.88 20.42
C LYS A 355 13.40 -20.23 19.72
N VAL A 356 14.38 -21.05 20.11
CA VAL A 356 14.52 -22.42 19.58
C VAL A 356 13.55 -23.35 20.28
N THR A 357 12.68 -24.00 19.49
CA THR A 357 11.73 -25.02 19.96
C THR A 357 11.66 -26.17 18.94
N GLY A 358 11.34 -27.38 19.38
CA GLY A 358 11.19 -28.52 18.50
C GLY A 358 11.02 -29.83 19.24
N VAL A 359 10.62 -30.87 18.52
CA VAL A 359 10.42 -32.23 19.03
C VAL A 359 10.88 -33.26 18.01
N PHE A 360 11.47 -34.36 18.46
CA PHE A 360 11.88 -35.47 17.60
C PHE A 360 10.67 -36.31 17.19
N SER A 361 10.53 -36.66 15.91
CA SER A 361 9.42 -37.46 15.41
C SER A 361 9.54 -38.99 15.70
N GLY A 362 10.75 -39.46 15.96
CA GLY A 362 11.08 -40.85 16.07
C GLY A 362 11.51 -41.54 14.76
N SER A 363 11.35 -40.84 13.64
CA SER A 363 11.68 -41.35 12.29
C SER A 363 12.99 -40.79 11.74
N TYR A 364 13.53 -41.47 10.71
CA TYR A 364 14.78 -41.10 10.06
C TYR A 364 14.62 -41.05 8.53
N ALA A 365 15.35 -40.15 7.90
CA ALA A 365 15.56 -40.13 6.45
C ALA A 365 16.98 -40.56 6.10
N ILE A 366 17.23 -40.83 4.81
CA ILE A 366 18.55 -41.16 4.27
C ILE A 366 19.04 -39.99 3.45
N ASN A 367 20.23 -39.49 3.77
CA ASN A 367 20.88 -38.50 2.91
C ASN A 367 21.25 -39.14 1.57
N PRO A 368 20.73 -38.66 0.42
CA PRO A 368 20.92 -39.35 -0.85
C PRO A 368 22.37 -39.36 -1.35
N LEU A 369 23.21 -38.41 -0.89
CA LEU A 369 24.63 -38.33 -1.31
C LEU A 369 25.56 -39.09 -0.37
N THR A 370 25.29 -39.11 0.94
CA THR A 370 26.16 -39.82 1.90
C THR A 370 25.67 -41.22 2.23
N GLY A 371 24.36 -41.50 2.13
CA GLY A 371 23.68 -42.71 2.54
C GLY A 371 23.53 -42.85 4.06
N GLU A 372 23.83 -41.83 4.80
CA GLU A 372 23.67 -41.82 6.25
C GLU A 372 22.21 -41.59 6.65
N GLN A 373 21.79 -42.27 7.72
CA GLN A 373 20.51 -42.01 8.36
C GLN A 373 20.57 -40.73 9.18
N ILE A 374 19.60 -39.83 8.97
CA ILE A 374 19.49 -38.56 9.65
C ILE A 374 18.12 -38.45 10.33
N PRO A 375 18.04 -37.94 11.58
CA PRO A 375 16.77 -37.84 12.32
C PRO A 375 15.85 -36.77 11.74
N ILE A 376 14.54 -37.01 11.85
CA ILE A 376 13.50 -36.10 11.42
C ILE A 376 12.90 -35.44 12.65
N TRP A 377 13.03 -34.12 12.71
CA TRP A 377 12.49 -33.27 13.76
C TRP A 377 11.27 -32.49 13.30
N ILE A 378 10.50 -31.96 14.22
CA ILE A 378 9.36 -31.06 13.99
C ILE A 378 9.68 -29.76 14.71
N SER A 379 9.62 -28.62 14.01
CA SER A 379 9.90 -27.33 14.59
C SER A 379 9.16 -26.19 13.89
N ASP A 380 8.74 -25.21 14.68
CA ASP A 380 7.97 -24.04 14.23
C ASP A 380 8.80 -22.99 13.47
N TYR A 381 10.13 -23.12 13.39
CA TYR A 381 10.92 -22.27 12.50
C TYR A 381 10.82 -22.65 11.01
N VAL A 382 10.24 -23.82 10.70
CA VAL A 382 9.92 -24.25 9.34
C VAL A 382 8.46 -23.94 9.05
N LEU A 383 8.20 -23.35 7.90
CA LEU A 383 6.86 -22.93 7.47
C LEU A 383 6.30 -23.92 6.45
N ALA A 384 5.08 -24.39 6.65
CA ALA A 384 4.42 -25.34 5.75
C ALA A 384 4.17 -24.78 4.35
N GLY A 385 3.95 -23.50 4.23
CA GLY A 385 3.69 -22.83 2.96
C GLY A 385 4.93 -22.42 2.17
N TYR A 386 6.14 -22.69 2.68
CA TYR A 386 7.39 -22.44 1.96
C TYR A 386 8.04 -23.76 1.53
N GLY A 387 8.19 -23.93 0.21
CA GLY A 387 8.73 -25.16 -0.35
C GLY A 387 7.76 -26.34 -0.21
N THR A 388 8.19 -27.38 0.49
CA THR A 388 7.45 -28.64 0.68
C THR A 388 6.99 -28.82 2.13
N GLY A 389 7.22 -27.85 3.00
CA GLY A 389 7.00 -27.99 4.45
C GLY A 389 8.02 -28.91 5.14
N ALA A 390 9.07 -29.33 4.43
CA ALA A 390 10.20 -30.11 4.94
C ALA A 390 11.49 -29.44 4.49
N ILE A 391 12.47 -29.35 5.36
CA ILE A 391 13.82 -28.85 5.04
C ILE A 391 14.91 -29.85 5.39
N MET A 392 16.00 -29.83 4.63
CA MET A 392 17.26 -30.37 5.06
C MET A 392 17.97 -29.34 5.94
N ALA A 393 18.47 -29.73 7.09
CA ALA A 393 19.15 -28.82 8.01
C ALA A 393 20.67 -28.95 7.90
N VAL A 394 21.35 -27.83 7.73
CA VAL A 394 22.81 -27.73 7.59
C VAL A 394 23.35 -26.76 8.63
N PRO A 395 23.56 -27.21 9.88
CA PRO A 395 23.85 -26.30 10.98
C PRO A 395 25.19 -25.54 10.85
N ALA A 396 26.13 -26.02 10.09
CA ALA A 396 27.39 -25.30 9.85
C ALA A 396 27.20 -24.04 8.98
N HIS A 397 26.11 -23.96 8.16
CA HIS A 397 25.95 -22.96 7.11
C HIS A 397 24.54 -22.32 7.07
N ASP A 398 23.76 -22.48 8.15
CA ASP A 398 22.49 -21.77 8.39
C ASP A 398 22.35 -21.48 9.89
N SER A 399 22.16 -20.23 10.24
CA SER A 399 22.16 -19.78 11.63
C SER A 399 20.99 -20.35 12.46
N ARG A 400 19.84 -20.61 11.83
CA ARG A 400 18.68 -21.20 12.52
C ARG A 400 18.92 -22.68 12.79
N ASP A 401 19.44 -23.40 11.79
CA ASP A 401 19.84 -24.80 11.91
C ASP A 401 20.95 -24.95 12.96
N TYR A 402 21.89 -24.01 12.99
CA TYR A 402 22.97 -23.96 13.98
C TYR A 402 22.40 -23.83 15.41
N ALA A 403 21.55 -22.84 15.64
CA ALA A 403 20.90 -22.64 16.94
C ALA A 403 20.11 -23.88 17.39
N PHE A 404 19.40 -24.51 16.45
CA PHE A 404 18.66 -25.75 16.71
C PHE A 404 19.60 -26.92 17.05
N ALA A 405 20.66 -27.13 16.27
CA ALA A 405 21.63 -28.19 16.49
C ALA A 405 22.36 -28.03 17.84
N ARG A 406 22.74 -26.79 18.22
CA ARG A 406 23.34 -26.50 19.52
C ARG A 406 22.38 -26.80 20.67
N HIS A 407 21.10 -26.40 20.54
CA HIS A 407 20.09 -26.62 21.58
C HIS A 407 19.81 -28.11 21.82
N PHE A 408 19.69 -28.91 20.75
CA PHE A 408 19.38 -30.34 20.82
C PHE A 408 20.61 -31.23 20.73
N ASN A 409 21.81 -30.66 20.78
CA ASN A 409 23.07 -31.38 20.72
C ASN A 409 23.23 -32.29 19.50
N LEU A 410 22.87 -31.76 18.33
CA LEU A 410 22.98 -32.44 17.03
C LEU A 410 24.35 -32.17 16.37
N PRO A 411 24.85 -33.05 15.47
CA PRO A 411 26.15 -32.88 14.80
C PRO A 411 26.17 -31.62 13.92
N ILE A 412 27.33 -30.94 13.89
CA ILE A 412 27.61 -29.77 13.04
C ILE A 412 28.85 -30.13 12.20
N VAL A 413 28.69 -30.18 10.86
CA VAL A 413 29.71 -30.56 9.92
C VAL A 413 30.10 -29.39 9.04
N PRO A 414 31.28 -28.76 9.22
CA PRO A 414 31.74 -27.66 8.37
C PRO A 414 32.07 -28.14 6.96
N LEU A 415 31.64 -27.37 5.95
CA LEU A 415 31.83 -27.67 4.54
C LEU A 415 32.69 -26.65 3.81
N ILE A 416 33.14 -25.59 4.47
CA ILE A 416 33.96 -24.52 3.90
C ILE A 416 35.30 -24.51 4.59
N GLU A 417 36.36 -24.43 3.80
CA GLU A 417 37.76 -24.41 4.29
C GLU A 417 37.99 -23.18 5.18
N GLY A 418 38.54 -23.42 6.37
CA GLY A 418 38.95 -22.38 7.31
C GLY A 418 37.77 -21.70 8.06
N CYS A 419 36.54 -22.12 7.89
CA CYS A 419 35.46 -21.59 8.69
C CYS A 419 35.49 -22.15 10.12
N ASP A 420 35.31 -21.28 11.11
CA ASP A 420 35.13 -21.65 12.51
C ASP A 420 33.67 -21.67 12.87
N VAL A 421 33.14 -22.85 13.15
CA VAL A 421 31.72 -23.08 13.51
C VAL A 421 31.58 -23.44 15.00
N SER A 422 32.53 -23.11 15.82
CA SER A 422 32.51 -23.40 17.26
C SER A 422 31.48 -22.56 18.03
N GLU A 423 31.31 -21.30 17.64
CA GLU A 423 30.42 -20.34 18.32
C GLU A 423 29.22 -19.89 17.45
N GLU A 424 29.36 -19.86 16.13
CA GLU A 424 28.31 -19.46 15.18
C GLU A 424 28.42 -20.21 13.86
N SER A 425 27.39 -20.17 13.02
CA SER A 425 27.39 -20.71 11.67
C SER A 425 28.15 -19.80 10.71
N PHE A 426 28.63 -20.38 9.61
CA PHE A 426 29.21 -19.66 8.49
C PHE A 426 28.21 -19.62 7.32
N ASP A 427 27.34 -18.61 7.28
CA ASP A 427 26.23 -18.51 6.33
C ASP A 427 26.64 -17.92 4.97
N ALA A 428 27.85 -17.37 4.84
CA ALA A 428 28.33 -16.78 3.59
C ALA A 428 28.40 -17.83 2.47
N LYS A 429 28.03 -17.40 1.25
CA LYS A 429 28.07 -18.26 0.04
C LYS A 429 29.41 -18.12 -0.68
N GLU A 430 30.49 -18.23 0.05
CA GLU A 430 31.83 -18.03 -0.45
C GLU A 430 32.84 -19.00 0.21
N GLY A 431 33.96 -19.22 -0.42
CA GLY A 431 35.03 -20.10 0.05
C GLY A 431 35.12 -21.40 -0.74
N ARG A 432 36.05 -22.27 -0.34
CA ARG A 432 36.28 -23.57 -0.96
C ARG A 432 35.63 -24.69 -0.18
N MET A 433 35.03 -25.62 -0.90
CA MET A 433 34.35 -26.78 -0.32
C MET A 433 35.36 -27.77 0.26
N ILE A 434 35.01 -28.28 1.45
CA ILE A 434 35.65 -29.41 2.11
C ILE A 434 34.60 -30.40 2.61
N ASN A 435 35.01 -31.60 3.04
CA ASN A 435 34.08 -32.61 3.59
C ASN A 435 32.88 -32.95 2.68
N SER A 436 33.02 -32.76 1.39
CA SER A 436 31.97 -32.98 0.39
C SER A 436 32.41 -33.89 -0.74
N PRO A 437 32.56 -35.21 -0.49
CA PRO A 437 32.39 -35.97 0.76
C PRO A 437 33.58 -35.87 1.73
N MET A 438 33.39 -36.35 2.98
CA MET A 438 34.47 -36.51 3.93
C MET A 438 35.49 -37.54 3.40
N ALA A 439 36.78 -37.38 3.76
CA ALA A 439 37.86 -38.28 3.37
C ALA A 439 37.56 -39.74 3.73
N GLY A 440 37.71 -40.66 2.77
CA GLY A 440 37.42 -42.06 2.93
C GLY A 440 35.93 -42.46 2.83
N ARG A 441 35.04 -41.50 2.48
CA ARG A 441 33.59 -41.72 2.25
C ARG A 441 33.18 -41.47 0.81
N GLU A 442 34.14 -41.39 -0.11
CA GLU A 442 33.89 -41.22 -1.54
C GLU A 442 33.19 -42.47 -2.11
N ARG A 443 32.14 -42.24 -2.90
CA ARG A 443 31.46 -43.28 -3.64
C ARG A 443 31.93 -43.33 -5.06
N ALA A 444 32.13 -44.54 -5.61
CA ALA A 444 32.50 -44.71 -7.01
C ALA A 444 31.44 -44.07 -7.93
N GLY A 445 31.88 -43.10 -8.75
CA GLY A 445 30.99 -42.32 -9.60
C GLY A 445 30.15 -41.27 -8.87
N GLY A 446 30.36 -41.08 -7.55
CA GLY A 446 29.65 -40.11 -6.76
C GLY A 446 30.13 -38.67 -6.95
N LEU A 447 29.30 -37.72 -6.53
CA LEU A 447 29.61 -36.27 -6.57
C LEU A 447 30.77 -35.95 -5.62
N VAL A 448 31.76 -35.19 -6.10
CA VAL A 448 32.87 -34.66 -5.32
C VAL A 448 32.96 -33.16 -5.52
N LEU A 449 32.81 -32.41 -4.43
CA LEU A 449 32.81 -30.93 -4.44
C LEU A 449 34.08 -30.34 -3.80
N ASN A 450 34.88 -31.19 -3.14
CA ASN A 450 36.09 -30.74 -2.44
C ASN A 450 37.00 -29.93 -3.35
N GLY A 451 37.41 -28.75 -2.91
CA GLY A 451 38.27 -27.83 -3.63
C GLY A 451 37.55 -26.88 -4.62
N MET A 452 36.26 -27.11 -4.91
CA MET A 452 35.45 -26.19 -5.71
C MET A 452 35.11 -24.94 -4.89
N ASP A 453 34.90 -23.81 -5.56
CA ASP A 453 34.23 -22.67 -4.91
C ASP A 453 32.71 -22.90 -4.76
N VAL A 454 32.04 -22.15 -3.88
CA VAL A 454 30.63 -22.37 -3.57
C VAL A 454 29.71 -22.23 -4.80
N PRO A 455 29.82 -21.21 -5.68
CA PRO A 455 29.00 -21.12 -6.89
C PRO A 455 29.21 -22.32 -7.83
N GLU A 456 30.43 -22.79 -8.02
CA GLU A 456 30.75 -23.95 -8.84
C GLU A 456 30.16 -25.22 -8.22
N ALA A 457 30.29 -25.40 -6.91
CA ALA A 457 29.71 -26.53 -6.17
C ALA A 457 28.17 -26.57 -6.28
N ILE A 458 27.47 -25.42 -6.16
CA ILE A 458 26.02 -25.32 -6.36
C ILE A 458 25.64 -25.81 -7.76
N ALA A 459 26.35 -25.32 -8.80
CA ALA A 459 26.08 -25.70 -10.19
C ALA A 459 26.37 -27.19 -10.44
N ALA A 460 27.47 -27.72 -9.91
CA ALA A 460 27.86 -29.14 -10.04
C ALA A 460 26.80 -30.04 -9.35
N THR A 461 26.38 -29.69 -8.16
CA THR A 461 25.37 -30.47 -7.42
C THR A 461 24.01 -30.47 -8.12
N LYS A 462 23.54 -29.33 -8.63
CA LYS A 462 22.31 -29.24 -9.39
C LYS A 462 22.33 -30.17 -10.64
N ARG A 463 23.42 -30.16 -11.38
CA ARG A 463 23.59 -31.04 -12.55
C ARG A 463 23.61 -32.52 -12.15
N TYR A 464 24.34 -32.88 -11.10
CA TYR A 464 24.41 -34.25 -10.60
C TYR A 464 23.03 -34.78 -10.13
N ILE A 465 22.29 -33.97 -9.32
CA ILE A 465 20.98 -34.35 -8.84
C ILE A 465 20.01 -34.63 -10.00
N ALA A 466 20.03 -33.79 -11.01
CA ALA A 466 19.17 -33.95 -12.21
C ALA A 466 19.58 -35.19 -13.03
N ALA A 467 20.88 -35.44 -13.21
CA ALA A 467 21.38 -36.57 -13.98
C ALA A 467 21.15 -37.93 -13.30
N GLU A 468 21.27 -38.00 -11.98
CA GLU A 468 21.06 -39.22 -11.19
C GLU A 468 19.60 -39.46 -10.75
N GLY A 469 18.65 -38.58 -11.15
CA GLY A 469 17.25 -38.72 -10.79
C GLY A 469 16.96 -38.53 -9.28
N LEU A 470 17.87 -37.86 -8.56
CA LEU A 470 17.71 -37.55 -7.14
C LEU A 470 16.82 -36.31 -6.88
N GLY A 471 16.43 -35.63 -7.95
CA GLY A 471 15.63 -34.44 -7.92
C GLY A 471 15.70 -33.65 -9.23
N ARG A 472 15.36 -32.38 -9.16
CA ARG A 472 15.34 -31.47 -10.33
C ARG A 472 15.71 -30.03 -9.97
N ILE A 473 16.18 -29.25 -10.94
CA ILE A 473 16.34 -27.81 -10.80
C ILE A 473 14.94 -27.19 -10.84
N LYS A 474 14.63 -26.31 -9.88
CA LYS A 474 13.33 -25.67 -9.75
C LYS A 474 13.47 -24.19 -9.39
N VAL A 475 12.65 -23.36 -10.03
CA VAL A 475 12.40 -22.00 -9.58
C VAL A 475 11.21 -22.04 -8.61
N ASN A 476 11.40 -21.46 -7.46
CA ASN A 476 10.37 -21.37 -6.43
C ASN A 476 10.10 -19.90 -6.09
N TYR A 477 8.89 -19.62 -5.63
CA TYR A 477 8.46 -18.30 -5.21
C TYR A 477 7.93 -18.36 -3.78
N ARG A 478 8.20 -17.30 -2.99
CA ARG A 478 7.63 -17.15 -1.66
C ARG A 478 6.16 -16.74 -1.73
N LEU A 479 5.78 -16.02 -2.81
CA LEU A 479 4.41 -15.59 -3.04
C LEU A 479 3.45 -16.79 -3.01
N ARG A 480 2.41 -16.69 -2.22
CA ARG A 480 1.39 -17.72 -2.06
C ARG A 480 0.10 -17.29 -2.75
N ASP A 481 -0.76 -18.29 -3.00
CA ASP A 481 -2.11 -18.05 -3.46
C ASP A 481 -2.90 -17.26 -2.43
N ALA A 482 -3.75 -16.37 -2.90
CA ALA A 482 -4.56 -15.53 -2.04
C ALA A 482 -5.75 -16.30 -1.49
N ILE A 483 -5.93 -16.30 -0.17
CA ILE A 483 -7.16 -16.78 0.47
C ILE A 483 -8.26 -15.78 0.14
N PHE A 484 -9.28 -16.25 -0.58
CA PHE A 484 -10.26 -15.40 -1.24
C PHE A 484 -11.68 -15.52 -0.67
N SER A 485 -11.89 -16.24 0.39
CA SER A 485 -13.21 -16.33 1.06
C SER A 485 -13.17 -15.78 2.47
N ARG A 486 -14.32 -15.21 2.89
CA ARG A 486 -14.56 -14.69 4.23
C ARG A 486 -15.90 -15.21 4.75
N GLN A 487 -15.94 -15.56 6.00
CA GLN A 487 -17.14 -16.00 6.71
C GLN A 487 -17.87 -14.77 7.24
N ARG A 488 -18.29 -13.90 6.31
CA ARG A 488 -18.93 -12.60 6.58
C ARG A 488 -20.21 -12.45 5.76
N TYR A 489 -21.09 -11.57 6.21
CA TYR A 489 -22.27 -11.15 5.47
C TYR A 489 -21.91 -9.99 4.50
N TRP A 490 -21.25 -8.95 5.00
CA TRP A 490 -20.98 -7.72 4.25
C TRP A 490 -19.76 -7.85 3.34
N GLY A 491 -19.96 -8.43 2.19
CA GLY A 491 -18.99 -8.68 1.13
C GLY A 491 -19.69 -9.17 -0.14
N GLU A 492 -18.95 -9.23 -1.24
CA GLU A 492 -19.48 -9.76 -2.50
C GLU A 492 -19.80 -11.25 -2.36
N PRO A 493 -21.04 -11.69 -2.65
CA PRO A 493 -21.36 -13.12 -2.64
C PRO A 493 -20.73 -13.84 -3.82
N PHE A 494 -20.31 -15.09 -3.59
CA PHE A 494 -19.80 -15.93 -4.67
C PHE A 494 -20.95 -16.43 -5.56
N PRO A 495 -20.86 -16.29 -6.88
CA PRO A 495 -21.86 -16.79 -7.81
C PRO A 495 -21.70 -18.30 -8.06
N ILE A 496 -21.76 -19.08 -6.98
CA ILE A 496 -21.48 -20.52 -6.94
C ILE A 496 -22.60 -21.23 -6.19
N TYR A 497 -23.08 -22.35 -6.74
CA TYR A 497 -23.90 -23.34 -6.05
C TYR A 497 -23.18 -24.68 -5.96
N TYR A 498 -23.61 -25.54 -5.06
CA TYR A 498 -23.02 -26.87 -4.87
C TYR A 498 -23.98 -27.94 -5.40
N ASP A 499 -23.47 -28.79 -6.31
CA ASP A 499 -24.27 -29.91 -6.84
C ASP A 499 -24.47 -31.05 -5.80
N ALA A 500 -25.14 -32.13 -6.20
CA ALA A 500 -25.43 -33.24 -5.33
C ALA A 500 -24.18 -33.94 -4.77
N ASP A 501 -23.05 -33.85 -5.45
CA ASP A 501 -21.76 -34.40 -5.01
C ASP A 501 -20.96 -33.40 -4.15
N GLY A 502 -21.52 -32.21 -3.87
CA GLY A 502 -20.88 -31.15 -3.14
C GLY A 502 -19.79 -30.44 -3.94
N MET A 503 -19.81 -30.56 -5.26
CA MET A 503 -18.86 -29.86 -6.13
C MET A 503 -19.37 -28.46 -6.51
N PRO A 504 -18.50 -27.44 -6.49
CA PRO A 504 -18.90 -26.08 -6.84
C PRO A 504 -19.19 -25.96 -8.33
N ARG A 505 -20.28 -25.29 -8.64
CA ARG A 505 -20.74 -24.99 -10.00
C ARG A 505 -21.00 -23.50 -10.17
N PRO A 506 -20.57 -22.90 -11.28
CA PRO A 506 -20.79 -21.49 -11.52
C PRO A 506 -22.26 -21.20 -11.89
N LEU A 507 -22.77 -20.07 -11.43
CA LEU A 507 -23.99 -19.49 -11.98
C LEU A 507 -23.75 -19.06 -13.44
N PRO A 508 -24.77 -19.07 -14.31
CA PRO A 508 -24.66 -18.46 -15.63
C PRO A 508 -24.36 -16.96 -15.53
N GLU A 509 -23.45 -16.45 -16.36
CA GLU A 509 -23.04 -15.03 -16.33
C GLU A 509 -24.22 -14.07 -16.51
N GLU A 510 -25.20 -14.44 -17.31
CA GLU A 510 -26.44 -13.65 -17.54
C GLU A 510 -27.33 -13.51 -16.30
N CYS A 511 -27.07 -14.31 -15.26
CA CYS A 511 -27.79 -14.25 -13.98
C CYS A 511 -27.13 -13.33 -12.95
N LEU A 512 -25.98 -12.75 -13.29
CA LEU A 512 -25.30 -11.77 -12.43
C LEU A 512 -26.01 -10.40 -12.44
N PRO A 513 -25.98 -9.63 -11.37
CA PRO A 513 -25.32 -9.93 -10.09
C PRO A 513 -26.16 -10.82 -9.18
N LEU A 514 -25.50 -11.75 -8.50
CA LEU A 514 -26.08 -12.46 -7.36
C LEU A 514 -26.05 -11.49 -6.16
N ARG A 515 -27.22 -11.12 -5.65
CA ARG A 515 -27.34 -10.14 -4.56
C ARG A 515 -27.33 -10.81 -3.21
N LEU A 516 -26.83 -10.09 -2.17
CA LEU A 516 -26.94 -10.53 -0.79
C LEU A 516 -28.39 -10.74 -0.36
N PRO A 517 -28.68 -11.84 0.37
CA PRO A 517 -30.02 -12.09 0.90
C PRO A 517 -30.24 -11.33 2.21
N GLU A 518 -31.51 -11.22 2.61
CA GLU A 518 -31.86 -10.77 3.95
C GLU A 518 -31.51 -11.88 4.98
N VAL A 519 -31.01 -11.45 6.13
CA VAL A 519 -30.71 -12.31 7.29
C VAL A 519 -31.25 -11.69 8.57
N ASP A 520 -31.58 -12.52 9.55
CA ASP A 520 -32.08 -12.07 10.85
C ASP A 520 -30.97 -11.47 11.74
N LYS A 521 -29.75 -11.95 11.58
CA LYS A 521 -28.56 -11.49 12.32
C LYS A 521 -27.32 -11.60 11.45
N PHE A 522 -26.34 -10.74 11.71
CA PHE A 522 -25.04 -10.71 11.00
C PHE A 522 -23.97 -11.54 11.71
N LEU A 523 -24.38 -12.53 12.47
CA LEU A 523 -23.54 -13.47 13.22
C LEU A 523 -23.54 -14.85 12.55
N PRO A 524 -22.51 -15.66 12.76
CA PRO A 524 -22.56 -17.08 12.37
C PRO A 524 -23.80 -17.79 12.92
N THR A 525 -24.20 -18.90 12.29
CA THR A 525 -25.28 -19.74 12.78
C THR A 525 -24.88 -20.45 14.08
N GLU A 526 -25.83 -20.98 14.78
CA GLU A 526 -25.59 -21.77 16.00
C GLU A 526 -24.78 -23.05 15.74
N THR A 527 -24.75 -23.51 14.47
CA THR A 527 -23.93 -24.64 13.99
C THR A 527 -22.55 -24.23 13.48
N GLY A 528 -22.21 -22.92 13.51
CA GLY A 528 -20.93 -22.40 13.10
C GLY A 528 -20.79 -22.10 11.61
N GLU A 529 -21.87 -22.11 10.86
CA GLU A 529 -21.87 -21.67 9.45
C GLU A 529 -21.74 -20.14 9.36
N PRO A 530 -21.21 -19.60 8.25
CA PRO A 530 -21.16 -18.16 8.02
C PRO A 530 -22.55 -17.49 8.14
N PRO A 531 -22.63 -16.15 8.32
CA PRO A 531 -23.91 -15.44 8.47
C PRO A 531 -24.92 -15.68 7.33
N LEU A 532 -24.45 -15.93 6.10
CA LEU A 532 -25.35 -16.29 4.97
C LEU A 532 -26.11 -17.61 5.19
N GLY A 533 -25.61 -18.49 6.07
CA GLY A 533 -26.35 -19.69 6.49
C GLY A 533 -27.65 -19.41 7.23
N ARG A 534 -27.86 -18.16 7.71
CA ARG A 534 -29.12 -17.70 8.34
C ARG A 534 -30.18 -17.31 7.32
N ALA A 535 -29.80 -17.13 6.04
CA ALA A 535 -30.75 -16.76 5.01
C ALA A 535 -31.74 -17.94 4.73
N THR A 536 -33.03 -17.61 4.60
CA THR A 536 -34.06 -18.58 4.22
C THR A 536 -34.29 -18.64 2.72
N HIS A 537 -33.82 -17.63 1.98
CA HIS A 537 -33.97 -17.51 0.54
C HIS A 537 -32.59 -17.44 -0.10
N TRP A 538 -31.87 -18.57 -0.06
CA TRP A 538 -30.48 -18.68 -0.53
C TRP A 538 -30.18 -20.05 -1.13
N ALA A 539 -31.03 -20.45 -2.08
CA ALA A 539 -30.88 -21.64 -2.91
C ALA A 539 -30.98 -21.27 -4.38
N TRP A 540 -30.36 -22.05 -5.26
CA TRP A 540 -30.33 -21.84 -6.69
C TRP A 540 -31.24 -22.82 -7.42
N ASP A 541 -32.28 -22.34 -8.08
CA ASP A 541 -33.08 -23.12 -9.00
C ASP A 541 -32.43 -23.10 -10.39
N SER A 542 -31.76 -24.20 -10.75
CA SER A 542 -30.98 -24.29 -11.98
C SER A 542 -31.86 -24.35 -13.24
N ALA A 543 -33.12 -24.79 -13.11
CA ALA A 543 -34.06 -24.85 -14.22
C ALA A 543 -34.66 -23.46 -14.51
N LYS A 544 -35.00 -22.72 -13.49
CA LYS A 544 -35.55 -21.36 -13.61
C LYS A 544 -34.50 -20.27 -13.67
N ARG A 545 -33.27 -20.58 -13.28
CA ARG A 545 -32.14 -19.66 -13.17
C ARG A 545 -32.42 -18.48 -12.23
N GLU A 546 -32.94 -18.78 -11.07
CA GLU A 546 -33.27 -17.80 -10.02
C GLU A 546 -32.91 -18.29 -8.62
N VAL A 547 -32.74 -17.35 -7.70
CA VAL A 547 -32.62 -17.64 -6.26
C VAL A 547 -33.99 -17.97 -5.70
N THR A 548 -34.08 -18.99 -4.88
CA THR A 548 -35.31 -19.48 -4.30
C THR A 548 -35.17 -19.85 -2.82
N ASP A 549 -36.27 -20.28 -2.20
CA ASP A 549 -36.31 -20.65 -0.80
C ASP A 549 -35.54 -21.95 -0.52
N ASN A 550 -34.78 -21.98 0.59
CA ASN A 550 -33.95 -23.10 0.99
C ASN A 550 -34.74 -24.39 1.26
N SER A 551 -36.01 -24.27 1.65
CA SER A 551 -36.89 -25.44 1.87
C SER A 551 -37.16 -26.25 0.60
N ARG A 552 -36.84 -25.70 -0.55
CA ARG A 552 -37.01 -26.31 -1.87
C ARG A 552 -35.76 -27.07 -2.35
N ILE A 553 -34.68 -27.07 -1.60
CA ILE A 553 -33.44 -27.78 -1.98
C ILE A 553 -33.76 -29.30 -2.09
N ASP A 554 -33.55 -29.83 -3.30
CA ASP A 554 -33.75 -31.23 -3.63
C ASP A 554 -32.45 -31.93 -4.10
N ASN A 555 -31.38 -31.18 -4.26
CA ASN A 555 -30.08 -31.61 -4.80
C ASN A 555 -30.17 -32.30 -6.19
N GLN A 556 -31.20 -31.96 -6.96
CA GLN A 556 -31.41 -32.44 -8.34
C GLN A 556 -31.59 -31.27 -9.28
N THR A 557 -32.40 -30.27 -8.91
CA THR A 557 -32.71 -29.06 -9.65
C THR A 557 -32.43 -27.81 -8.84
N ILE A 558 -32.65 -27.89 -7.53
CA ILE A 558 -32.46 -26.79 -6.58
C ILE A 558 -31.33 -27.12 -5.62
N PHE A 559 -30.31 -26.27 -5.59
CA PHE A 559 -29.05 -26.52 -4.92
C PHE A 559 -28.73 -25.39 -3.92
N PRO A 560 -27.93 -25.69 -2.86
CA PRO A 560 -27.45 -24.67 -1.94
C PRO A 560 -26.42 -23.73 -2.60
N LEU A 561 -26.51 -22.44 -2.30
CA LEU A 561 -25.53 -21.43 -2.69
C LEU A 561 -24.37 -21.38 -1.69
N GLU A 562 -23.23 -20.85 -2.13
CA GLU A 562 -22.06 -20.58 -1.29
C GLU A 562 -22.41 -19.64 -0.13
N LEU A 563 -21.90 -19.94 1.06
CA LEU A 563 -22.18 -19.18 2.28
C LEU A 563 -21.09 -18.13 2.62
N CYS A 564 -19.91 -18.26 2.03
CA CYS A 564 -18.83 -17.27 2.18
C CYS A 564 -19.03 -16.08 1.26
N THR A 565 -18.40 -14.96 1.60
CA THR A 565 -18.27 -13.80 0.73
C THR A 565 -16.82 -13.56 0.35
N MET A 566 -16.59 -12.75 -0.69
CA MET A 566 -15.26 -12.37 -1.13
C MET A 566 -14.63 -11.37 -0.14
N PRO A 567 -13.30 -11.28 -0.07
CA PRO A 567 -12.62 -10.26 0.74
C PRO A 567 -12.78 -8.86 0.12
N GLY A 568 -12.60 -7.81 0.92
CA GLY A 568 -12.71 -6.43 0.46
C GLY A 568 -11.80 -6.10 -0.73
N PHE A 569 -10.62 -6.71 -0.83
CA PHE A 569 -9.72 -6.49 -1.95
C PHE A 569 -10.24 -7.03 -3.31
N ALA A 570 -11.28 -7.83 -3.32
CA ALA A 570 -11.91 -8.28 -4.57
C ALA A 570 -12.48 -7.09 -5.35
N GLY A 571 -13.21 -6.21 -4.68
CA GLY A 571 -13.79 -5.02 -5.30
C GLY A 571 -12.74 -3.98 -5.68
N SER A 572 -11.69 -3.82 -4.89
CA SER A 572 -10.65 -2.82 -5.14
C SER A 572 -9.58 -3.25 -6.16
N SER A 573 -9.57 -4.50 -6.62
CA SER A 573 -8.50 -4.97 -7.52
C SER A 573 -8.63 -4.48 -8.97
N ALA A 574 -9.82 -4.12 -9.45
CA ALA A 574 -10.04 -3.67 -10.83
C ALA A 574 -10.86 -2.36 -10.95
N TYR A 575 -11.00 -1.60 -9.86
CA TYR A 575 -11.84 -0.40 -9.84
C TYR A 575 -11.38 0.68 -10.82
N TYR A 576 -10.09 0.78 -11.09
CA TYR A 576 -9.51 1.71 -12.07
C TYR A 576 -10.04 1.47 -13.50
N LEU A 577 -10.33 0.23 -13.88
CA LEU A 577 -10.97 -0.09 -15.16
C LEU A 577 -12.45 0.34 -15.15
N ARG A 578 -13.14 0.11 -14.04
CA ARG A 578 -14.55 0.47 -13.94
C ARG A 578 -14.78 1.97 -14.01
N TYR A 579 -13.88 2.79 -13.47
CA TYR A 579 -13.93 4.25 -13.62
C TYR A 579 -13.87 4.73 -15.07
N MET A 580 -13.25 3.96 -15.95
CA MET A 580 -13.19 4.31 -17.39
C MET A 580 -14.58 4.26 -18.04
N ASP A 581 -15.46 3.35 -17.55
CA ASP A 581 -16.77 3.09 -18.13
C ASP A 581 -17.79 2.60 -17.09
N PRO A 582 -18.09 3.43 -16.04
CA PRO A 582 -18.79 2.96 -14.85
C PRO A 582 -20.27 2.62 -15.06
N HIS A 583 -20.88 3.12 -16.15
CA HIS A 583 -22.29 2.91 -16.46
C HIS A 583 -22.52 1.81 -17.51
N ASN A 584 -21.47 1.13 -17.96
CA ASN A 584 -21.58 0.03 -18.90
C ASN A 584 -22.20 -1.21 -18.22
N ASP A 585 -23.33 -1.64 -18.71
CA ASP A 585 -24.06 -2.81 -18.22
C ASP A 585 -23.73 -4.12 -18.98
N ARG A 586 -22.88 -4.05 -20.02
CA ARG A 586 -22.52 -5.18 -20.89
C ARG A 586 -21.11 -5.68 -20.67
N ALA A 587 -20.23 -4.83 -20.18
CA ALA A 587 -18.82 -5.15 -19.95
C ALA A 587 -18.29 -4.38 -18.72
N LEU A 588 -17.24 -4.90 -18.10
CA LEU A 588 -16.49 -4.20 -17.06
C LEU A 588 -16.01 -2.83 -17.55
N VAL A 589 -15.51 -2.81 -18.77
CA VAL A 589 -15.08 -1.63 -19.51
C VAL A 589 -15.26 -1.92 -21.01
N SER A 590 -15.71 -0.94 -21.78
CA SER A 590 -15.79 -1.09 -23.24
C SER A 590 -14.40 -1.11 -23.88
N PRO A 591 -14.20 -1.81 -24.98
CA PRO A 591 -12.93 -1.78 -25.72
C PRO A 591 -12.49 -0.37 -26.12
N GLU A 592 -13.43 0.52 -26.42
CA GLU A 592 -13.19 1.91 -26.81
C GLU A 592 -12.67 2.74 -25.64
N ALA A 593 -13.28 2.61 -24.45
CA ALA A 593 -12.86 3.32 -23.23
C ALA A 593 -11.49 2.80 -22.76
N ASP A 594 -11.30 1.48 -22.75
CA ASP A 594 -10.02 0.86 -22.41
C ASP A 594 -8.90 1.30 -23.35
N ALA A 595 -9.12 1.30 -24.66
CA ALA A 595 -8.15 1.73 -25.67
C ALA A 595 -7.81 3.23 -25.57
N TYR A 596 -8.76 4.06 -25.11
CA TYR A 596 -8.54 5.50 -24.93
C TYR A 596 -7.79 5.80 -23.63
N TRP A 597 -8.30 5.33 -22.48
CA TRP A 597 -7.72 5.62 -21.15
C TRP A 597 -6.52 4.74 -20.81
N ARG A 598 -6.47 3.53 -21.35
CA ARG A 598 -5.40 2.53 -21.19
C ARG A 598 -5.15 2.16 -19.73
N ASN A 599 -4.00 2.54 -19.18
CA ASN A 599 -3.69 2.40 -17.77
C ASN A 599 -3.71 3.75 -17.04
N VAL A 600 -3.62 3.70 -15.72
CA VAL A 600 -3.49 4.90 -14.88
C VAL A 600 -2.10 5.51 -15.10
N ASP A 601 -2.05 6.78 -15.51
CA ASP A 601 -0.78 7.49 -15.74
C ASP A 601 -0.10 7.86 -14.42
N LEU A 602 -0.87 8.31 -13.43
CA LEU A 602 -0.40 8.65 -12.09
C LEU A 602 -1.33 8.07 -11.04
N TYR A 603 -0.79 7.27 -10.15
CA TYR A 603 -1.48 6.69 -8.99
C TYR A 603 -0.86 7.17 -7.69
N ILE A 604 -1.68 7.72 -6.79
CA ILE A 604 -1.23 8.21 -5.48
C ILE A 604 -1.93 7.44 -4.38
N GLY A 605 -1.14 6.92 -3.42
CA GLY A 605 -1.68 6.15 -2.30
C GLY A 605 -0.64 5.73 -1.28
N GLY A 606 -1.09 5.12 -0.17
CA GLY A 606 -0.24 4.75 0.95
C GLY A 606 0.70 3.57 0.67
N THR A 607 1.86 3.58 1.31
CA THR A 607 2.87 2.50 1.20
C THR A 607 2.42 1.18 1.83
N GLU A 608 1.45 1.20 2.73
CA GLU A 608 0.88 0.02 3.38
C GLU A 608 0.24 -0.96 2.40
N HIS A 609 -0.07 -0.51 1.19
CA HIS A 609 -0.66 -1.32 0.13
C HIS A 609 0.35 -2.03 -0.78
N ALA A 610 1.65 -1.87 -0.52
CA ALA A 610 2.74 -2.38 -1.37
C ALA A 610 2.67 -3.89 -1.65
N THR A 611 2.35 -4.70 -0.63
CA THR A 611 2.32 -6.17 -0.70
C THR A 611 0.90 -6.75 -0.71
N GLY A 612 -0.12 -5.91 -0.58
CA GLY A 612 -1.53 -6.30 -0.65
C GLY A 612 -2.19 -5.82 -1.93
N HIS A 613 -2.93 -4.70 -1.85
CA HIS A 613 -3.70 -4.13 -2.95
C HIS A 613 -2.93 -4.02 -4.28
N LEU A 614 -1.67 -3.55 -4.26
CA LEU A 614 -0.88 -3.36 -5.49
C LEU A 614 -0.53 -4.70 -6.16
N ILE A 615 -0.19 -5.73 -5.39
CA ILE A 615 0.04 -7.09 -5.94
C ILE A 615 -1.26 -7.64 -6.53
N TYR A 616 -2.38 -7.54 -5.81
CA TYR A 616 -3.66 -8.07 -6.29
C TYR A 616 -4.19 -7.32 -7.52
N SER A 617 -4.06 -5.99 -7.58
CA SER A 617 -4.43 -5.21 -8.76
C SER A 617 -3.58 -5.57 -9.97
N ARG A 618 -2.28 -5.75 -9.80
CA ARG A 618 -1.38 -6.18 -10.89
C ARG A 618 -1.68 -7.60 -11.37
N PHE A 619 -1.94 -8.53 -10.45
CA PHE A 619 -2.39 -9.88 -10.78
C PHE A 619 -3.72 -9.86 -11.55
N TRP A 620 -4.71 -9.13 -11.03
CA TRP A 620 -6.05 -9.02 -11.64
C TRP A 620 -5.97 -8.43 -13.04
N ASN A 621 -5.18 -7.38 -13.21
CA ASN A 621 -4.99 -6.74 -14.50
C ASN A 621 -4.31 -7.67 -15.53
N LYS A 622 -3.28 -8.42 -15.12
CA LYS A 622 -2.63 -9.41 -16.01
C LYS A 622 -3.59 -10.51 -16.43
N PHE A 623 -4.44 -10.97 -15.54
CA PHE A 623 -5.51 -11.90 -15.89
C PHE A 623 -6.50 -11.28 -16.88
N LEU A 624 -6.97 -10.06 -16.64
CA LEU A 624 -7.87 -9.36 -17.55
C LEU A 624 -7.22 -9.05 -18.91
N PHE A 625 -5.93 -8.82 -18.92
CA PHE A 625 -5.15 -8.74 -20.17
C PHE A 625 -5.16 -10.06 -20.93
N ASP A 626 -4.92 -11.17 -20.25
CA ASP A 626 -4.91 -12.51 -20.85
C ASP A 626 -6.26 -12.89 -21.49
N VAL A 627 -7.36 -12.46 -20.89
CA VAL A 627 -8.72 -12.71 -21.42
C VAL A 627 -9.22 -11.61 -22.38
N GLY A 628 -8.38 -10.63 -22.69
CA GLY A 628 -8.66 -9.60 -23.69
C GLY A 628 -9.57 -8.46 -23.23
N THR A 629 -9.73 -8.26 -21.92
CA THR A 629 -10.55 -7.18 -21.34
C THR A 629 -9.74 -5.90 -21.12
N SER A 630 -8.46 -6.01 -20.77
CA SER A 630 -7.54 -4.88 -20.64
C SER A 630 -6.51 -4.88 -21.77
N CYS A 631 -6.21 -3.71 -22.31
CA CYS A 631 -5.19 -3.55 -23.36
C CYS A 631 -3.77 -3.39 -22.80
N GLU A 632 -3.61 -3.22 -21.49
CA GLU A 632 -2.31 -3.07 -20.81
C GLU A 632 -2.07 -4.19 -19.81
N GLU A 633 -0.82 -4.64 -19.69
CA GLU A 633 -0.45 -5.64 -18.68
C GLU A 633 -0.34 -5.07 -17.26
N GLU A 634 0.07 -3.80 -17.14
CA GLU A 634 0.22 -3.13 -15.85
C GLU A 634 -0.85 -2.05 -15.66
N PRO A 635 -1.53 -2.04 -14.51
CA PRO A 635 -2.63 -1.11 -14.27
C PRO A 635 -2.18 0.32 -14.00
N PHE A 636 -0.99 0.50 -13.42
CA PHE A 636 -0.50 1.80 -12.92
C PHE A 636 0.90 2.07 -13.46
N HIS A 637 1.04 3.10 -14.30
CA HIS A 637 2.34 3.45 -14.89
C HIS A 637 3.27 4.06 -13.86
N LYS A 638 2.86 5.17 -13.24
CA LYS A 638 3.62 5.86 -12.19
C LYS A 638 2.89 5.79 -10.86
N LEU A 639 3.63 5.48 -9.82
CA LEU A 639 3.10 5.46 -8.45
C LEU A 639 3.93 6.38 -7.54
N ILE A 640 3.22 7.21 -6.78
CA ILE A 640 3.78 8.04 -5.71
C ILE A 640 3.12 7.64 -4.39
N ASN A 641 3.94 7.30 -3.43
CA ASN A 641 3.48 7.06 -2.06
C ASN A 641 3.62 8.34 -1.25
N GLN A 642 2.49 8.91 -0.79
CA GLN A 642 2.53 10.00 0.17
C GLN A 642 2.90 9.47 1.56
N GLY A 643 3.59 10.32 2.33
CA GLY A 643 3.79 10.09 3.75
C GLY A 643 2.48 10.25 4.56
N MET A 644 2.54 9.97 5.84
CA MET A 644 1.41 10.15 6.73
C MET A 644 1.47 11.49 7.45
N ILE A 645 0.33 12.16 7.61
CA ILE A 645 0.18 13.21 8.60
C ILE A 645 -0.03 12.55 9.95
N GLN A 646 0.89 12.82 10.88
CA GLN A 646 0.87 12.28 12.22
C GLN A 646 0.12 13.22 13.16
N GLY A 647 -0.54 12.64 14.17
CA GLY A 647 -1.17 13.40 15.23
C GLY A 647 -0.18 13.75 16.34
N ARG A 648 -0.42 14.86 17.01
CA ARG A 648 0.22 15.16 18.28
C ARG A 648 -0.71 14.70 19.38
N SER A 649 -0.39 13.57 20.01
CA SER A 649 -1.13 13.07 21.17
C SER A 649 -0.75 13.84 22.41
N ASN A 650 -1.72 14.09 23.28
CA ASN A 650 -1.48 14.61 24.63
C ASN A 650 -1.77 13.53 25.66
N PHE A 651 -1.05 13.61 26.78
CA PHE A 651 -1.13 12.65 27.88
C PHE A 651 -1.43 13.34 29.19
N VAL A 652 -2.33 12.73 29.97
CA VAL A 652 -2.49 12.97 31.39
C VAL A 652 -1.88 11.82 32.17
N TYR A 653 -1.42 12.06 33.39
CA TYR A 653 -0.70 11.09 34.18
C TYR A 653 -1.50 10.73 35.43
N ARG A 654 -2.13 9.56 35.43
CA ARG A 654 -2.92 9.05 36.53
C ARG A 654 -2.01 8.44 37.61
N ILE A 655 -2.13 8.87 38.85
CA ILE A 655 -1.44 8.23 39.97
C ILE A 655 -2.05 6.84 40.17
N VAL A 656 -1.21 5.80 40.17
CA VAL A 656 -1.62 4.40 40.23
C VAL A 656 -2.56 4.14 41.39
N GLY A 657 -3.69 3.48 41.13
CA GLY A 657 -4.70 3.13 42.13
C GLY A 657 -5.60 4.27 42.60
N THR A 658 -5.53 5.45 41.98
CA THR A 658 -6.34 6.62 42.37
C THR A 658 -7.08 7.23 41.16
N ASN A 659 -7.98 8.21 41.42
CA ASN A 659 -8.54 9.09 40.41
C ASN A 659 -7.91 10.50 40.45
N ARG A 660 -6.61 10.54 40.75
CA ARG A 660 -5.81 11.78 40.79
C ARG A 660 -4.84 11.81 39.63
N PHE A 661 -4.71 12.96 39.02
CA PHE A 661 -3.87 13.20 37.84
C PHE A 661 -2.83 14.28 38.17
N VAL A 662 -1.56 13.98 37.89
CA VAL A 662 -0.44 14.88 38.14
C VAL A 662 0.06 15.53 36.88
N SER A 663 0.33 16.83 36.92
CA SER A 663 0.89 17.60 35.80
C SER A 663 2.25 17.03 35.35
N TYR A 664 2.55 17.18 34.09
CA TYR A 664 3.74 16.61 33.44
C TYR A 664 5.06 16.88 34.18
N GLY A 665 5.30 18.13 34.58
CA GLY A 665 6.53 18.50 35.27
C GLY A 665 6.68 17.90 36.66
N LEU A 666 5.60 17.47 37.30
CA LEU A 666 5.58 16.91 38.67
C LEU A 666 5.47 15.38 38.68
N LYS A 667 5.35 14.73 37.52
CA LYS A 667 5.11 13.28 37.43
C LYS A 667 6.24 12.42 38.02
N GLY A 668 7.46 12.95 38.09
CA GLY A 668 8.61 12.21 38.60
C GLY A 668 8.52 11.88 40.11
N ASP A 669 7.66 12.56 40.84
CA ASP A 669 7.45 12.36 42.28
C ASP A 669 6.37 11.31 42.60
N TYR A 670 5.74 10.72 41.56
CA TYR A 670 4.62 9.79 41.69
C TYR A 670 4.78 8.56 40.82
N ASP A 671 4.20 7.46 41.23
CA ASP A 671 4.02 6.30 40.36
C ASP A 671 2.78 6.54 39.48
N VAL A 672 2.98 6.71 38.15
CA VAL A 672 1.93 7.17 37.25
C VAL A 672 1.77 6.29 36.04
N THR A 673 0.53 6.21 35.53
CA THR A 673 0.20 5.63 34.24
C THR A 673 -0.16 6.75 33.27
N PRO A 674 0.50 6.87 32.10
CA PRO A 674 0.12 7.83 31.06
C PRO A 674 -1.17 7.37 30.38
N ILE A 675 -2.09 8.30 30.16
CA ILE A 675 -3.38 8.09 29.50
C ILE A 675 -3.52 9.12 28.41
N HIS A 676 -3.86 8.68 27.20
CA HIS A 676 -4.19 9.58 26.10
C HIS A 676 -5.43 10.42 26.44
N VAL A 677 -5.37 11.69 26.11
CA VAL A 677 -6.48 12.63 26.31
C VAL A 677 -6.88 13.28 24.99
N ASP A 678 -8.16 13.59 24.83
CA ASP A 678 -8.65 14.22 23.62
C ASP A 678 -7.96 15.58 23.40
N VAL A 679 -7.31 15.73 22.24
CA VAL A 679 -6.57 16.95 21.89
C VAL A 679 -7.47 18.19 21.81
N ASN A 680 -8.78 18.01 21.64
CA ASN A 680 -9.74 19.12 21.58
C ASN A 680 -10.02 19.77 22.94
N ILE A 681 -9.65 19.12 24.06
CA ILE A 681 -9.77 19.68 25.41
C ILE A 681 -8.39 20.09 25.98
N VAL A 682 -7.39 20.18 25.11
CA VAL A 682 -6.02 20.64 25.43
C VAL A 682 -5.68 21.85 24.56
N SER A 683 -5.19 22.91 25.16
CA SER A 683 -4.75 24.12 24.46
C SER A 683 -3.34 24.51 24.89
N ASN A 684 -2.39 24.52 23.94
CA ASN A 684 -0.96 24.76 24.23
C ASN A 684 -0.44 23.92 25.40
N ASP A 685 -0.76 22.62 25.36
CA ASP A 685 -0.44 21.62 26.38
C ASP A 685 -1.13 21.84 27.74
N VAL A 686 -1.99 22.81 27.87
CA VAL A 686 -2.79 23.04 29.07
C VAL A 686 -4.13 22.35 28.98
N LEU A 687 -4.45 21.47 29.91
CA LEU A 687 -5.70 20.73 29.98
C LEU A 687 -6.84 21.63 30.51
N ASP A 688 -7.98 21.56 29.83
CA ASP A 688 -9.26 22.07 30.35
C ASP A 688 -9.81 21.03 31.36
N LEU A 689 -9.73 21.37 32.67
CA LEU A 689 -10.10 20.46 33.74
C LEU A 689 -11.58 20.11 33.79
N ASP A 690 -12.44 21.05 33.46
CA ASP A 690 -13.89 20.84 33.48
C ASP A 690 -14.32 20.02 32.26
N ALA A 691 -13.75 20.30 31.10
CA ALA A 691 -13.94 19.50 29.89
C ALA A 691 -13.43 18.05 30.11
N PHE A 692 -12.30 17.86 30.77
CA PHE A 692 -11.78 16.52 31.08
C PHE A 692 -12.72 15.73 32.00
N ARG A 693 -13.25 16.36 33.04
CA ARG A 693 -14.25 15.71 33.92
C ARG A 693 -15.52 15.34 33.20
N ALA A 694 -15.94 16.15 32.22
CA ALA A 694 -17.10 15.91 31.40
C ALA A 694 -16.90 14.89 30.27
N TRP A 695 -15.65 14.72 29.86
CA TRP A 695 -15.25 13.89 28.70
C TRP A 695 -15.53 12.40 28.91
N ASN A 696 -15.24 11.89 30.12
CA ASN A 696 -15.50 10.49 30.46
C ASN A 696 -16.13 10.38 31.85
N PRO A 697 -17.23 9.62 32.02
CA PRO A 697 -17.86 9.40 33.33
C PRO A 697 -16.91 8.94 34.43
N GLU A 698 -15.86 8.17 34.11
CA GLU A 698 -14.81 7.71 35.04
C GLU A 698 -14.04 8.88 35.65
N TYR A 699 -13.94 10.03 34.97
CA TYR A 699 -13.13 11.17 35.39
C TYR A 699 -13.96 12.30 36.02
N ARG A 700 -15.27 12.09 36.26
CA ARG A 700 -16.17 13.10 36.82
C ARG A 700 -15.64 13.70 38.10
N ASP A 701 -15.07 12.85 38.97
CA ASP A 701 -14.55 13.24 40.30
C ASP A 701 -13.01 13.30 40.31
N ALA A 702 -12.40 13.54 39.13
CA ALA A 702 -10.95 13.60 39.00
C ALA A 702 -10.36 14.78 39.81
N GLU A 703 -9.31 14.51 40.58
CA GLU A 703 -8.50 15.48 41.28
C GLU A 703 -7.19 15.73 40.53
N PHE A 704 -6.66 16.95 40.63
CA PHE A 704 -5.47 17.33 39.89
C PHE A 704 -4.38 17.87 40.80
N VAL A 705 -3.14 17.45 40.56
CA VAL A 705 -1.93 18.05 41.11
C VAL A 705 -1.39 19.02 40.05
N LEU A 706 -1.57 20.29 40.28
CA LEU A 706 -1.30 21.35 39.30
C LEU A 706 0.12 21.89 39.43
N GLU A 707 0.64 22.38 38.31
CA GLU A 707 1.91 23.07 38.18
C GLU A 707 1.62 24.55 37.88
N ASP A 708 2.02 25.45 38.78
CA ASP A 708 1.70 26.88 38.70
C ASP A 708 0.21 27.19 38.41
N GLY A 709 -0.69 26.42 39.04
CA GLY A 709 -2.14 26.61 38.90
C GLY A 709 -2.74 26.07 37.60
N ARG A 710 -1.95 25.37 36.80
CA ARG A 710 -2.38 24.76 35.53
C ARG A 710 -2.01 23.30 35.48
N TYR A 711 -2.72 22.53 34.69
CA TYR A 711 -2.37 21.15 34.38
C TYR A 711 -1.68 21.11 33.02
N ILE A 712 -0.42 20.75 33.00
CA ILE A 712 0.38 20.62 31.78
C ILE A 712 0.35 19.15 31.36
N CYS A 713 -0.07 18.87 30.11
CA CYS A 713 -0.05 17.56 29.54
C CYS A 713 1.33 17.22 28.98
N GLY A 714 1.68 15.94 28.96
CA GLY A 714 2.74 15.44 28.11
C GLY A 714 2.28 15.35 26.66
N TRP A 715 3.21 15.13 25.74
CA TRP A 715 2.89 14.95 24.33
C TRP A 715 3.86 14.02 23.61
N ALA A 716 3.37 13.40 22.52
CA ALA A 716 4.18 12.64 21.59
C ALA A 716 3.59 12.74 20.16
N VAL A 717 4.44 12.58 19.17
CA VAL A 717 3.99 12.47 17.78
C VAL A 717 3.71 11.00 17.48
N GLU A 718 2.47 10.70 17.11
CA GLU A 718 1.99 9.35 16.88
C GLU A 718 1.13 9.29 15.61
N LYS A 719 0.77 8.08 15.18
CA LYS A 719 -0.23 7.90 14.11
C LYS A 719 -1.53 8.60 14.51
N MET A 720 -2.10 9.39 13.60
CA MET A 720 -3.41 10.01 13.83
C MET A 720 -4.50 8.95 13.79
N SER A 721 -5.16 8.73 14.93
CA SER A 721 -6.26 7.76 15.05
C SER A 721 -7.20 8.10 16.18
N LYS A 722 -8.44 7.60 16.10
CA LYS A 722 -9.46 7.80 17.15
C LYS A 722 -9.04 7.21 18.49
N SER A 723 -8.37 6.07 18.48
CA SER A 723 -7.91 5.40 19.72
C SER A 723 -6.82 6.18 20.47
N MET A 724 -6.11 7.07 19.75
CA MET A 724 -5.10 7.96 20.33
C MET A 724 -5.66 9.34 20.68
N TYR A 725 -6.94 9.59 20.44
CA TYR A 725 -7.62 10.86 20.69
C TYR A 725 -6.91 12.09 20.13
N ASN A 726 -6.17 11.92 19.03
CA ASN A 726 -5.35 12.94 18.38
C ASN A 726 -5.84 13.34 17.00
N VAL A 727 -7.09 13.04 16.67
CA VAL A 727 -7.69 13.33 15.38
C VAL A 727 -8.06 14.80 15.28
N VAL A 728 -7.63 15.43 14.16
CA VAL A 728 -8.07 16.77 13.76
C VAL A 728 -9.06 16.65 12.61
N ASN A 729 -10.25 17.24 12.78
CA ASN A 729 -11.31 17.19 11.77
C ASN A 729 -11.07 18.25 10.69
N PRO A 730 -11.04 17.89 9.39
CA PRO A 730 -10.88 18.86 8.32
C PRO A 730 -12.00 19.88 8.23
N ASP A 731 -13.22 19.56 8.64
CA ASP A 731 -14.35 20.51 8.67
C ASP A 731 -14.04 21.72 9.54
N THR A 732 -13.47 21.48 10.73
CA THR A 732 -13.11 22.57 11.66
C THR A 732 -12.06 23.49 11.05
N ILE A 733 -11.12 22.94 10.32
CA ILE A 733 -10.08 23.72 9.65
C ILE A 733 -10.67 24.51 8.48
N VAL A 734 -11.48 23.88 7.63
CA VAL A 734 -12.14 24.53 6.50
C VAL A 734 -13.07 25.65 6.97
N GLU A 735 -13.82 25.43 8.04
CA GLU A 735 -14.74 26.44 8.59
C GLU A 735 -13.96 27.66 9.14
N LYS A 736 -12.85 27.42 9.79
CA LYS A 736 -12.04 28.49 10.39
C LYS A 736 -11.16 29.23 9.40
N TYR A 737 -10.53 28.52 8.48
CA TYR A 737 -9.46 29.05 7.60
C TYR A 737 -9.78 28.96 6.09
N GLY A 738 -10.74 28.14 5.70
CA GLY A 738 -11.08 27.87 4.30
C GLY A 738 -10.36 26.66 3.72
N ALA A 739 -10.94 26.13 2.64
CA ALA A 739 -10.42 24.97 1.93
C ALA A 739 -9.09 25.26 1.22
N ASP A 740 -8.96 26.42 0.59
CA ASP A 740 -7.71 26.82 -0.09
C ASP A 740 -6.54 26.92 0.89
N THR A 741 -6.81 27.40 2.13
CA THR A 741 -5.80 27.42 3.18
C THR A 741 -5.39 26.01 3.60
N LEU A 742 -6.33 25.11 3.80
CA LEU A 742 -6.06 23.70 4.13
C LEU A 742 -5.20 23.04 3.04
N ARG A 743 -5.59 23.19 1.78
CA ARG A 743 -4.86 22.63 0.62
C ARG A 743 -3.40 23.08 0.57
N LEU A 744 -3.17 24.38 0.66
CA LEU A 744 -1.83 24.95 0.69
C LEU A 744 -1.04 24.51 1.92
N TYR A 745 -1.66 24.47 3.07
CA TYR A 745 -0.98 24.13 4.32
C TYR A 745 -0.53 22.67 4.36
N GLU A 746 -1.35 21.73 3.92
CA GLU A 746 -0.95 20.31 3.83
C GLU A 746 0.24 20.10 2.90
N MET A 747 0.29 20.82 1.80
CA MET A 747 1.44 20.80 0.90
C MET A 747 2.68 21.50 1.49
N PHE A 748 2.49 22.50 2.32
CA PHE A 748 3.57 23.27 2.95
C PHE A 748 4.28 22.53 4.10
N LEU A 749 3.59 21.59 4.75
CA LEU A 749 4.11 20.88 5.93
C LEU A 749 5.44 20.16 5.70
N GLY A 750 5.76 19.76 4.48
CA GLY A 750 7.00 19.08 4.13
C GLY A 750 6.92 18.30 2.82
N PRO A 751 7.98 17.59 2.44
CA PRO A 751 8.01 16.76 1.24
C PRO A 751 6.85 15.74 1.24
N LEU A 752 6.23 15.52 0.07
CA LEU A 752 5.03 14.69 -0.05
C LEU A 752 5.23 13.26 0.49
N GLU A 753 6.36 12.64 0.18
CA GLU A 753 6.65 11.24 0.53
C GLU A 753 7.04 11.03 2.01
N GLN A 754 7.30 12.10 2.74
CA GLN A 754 7.71 12.03 4.15
C GLN A 754 6.53 12.17 5.10
N SER A 755 6.53 11.36 6.15
CA SER A 755 5.59 11.56 7.27
C SER A 755 5.95 12.82 8.06
N LYS A 756 4.92 13.55 8.52
CA LYS A 756 5.06 14.85 9.16
C LYS A 756 3.97 15.09 10.19
N PRO A 757 4.29 15.74 11.32
CA PRO A 757 3.30 16.05 12.34
C PRO A 757 2.39 17.19 11.87
N TRP A 758 1.11 17.08 12.23
CA TRP A 758 0.16 18.18 12.11
C TRP A 758 0.41 19.22 13.22
N ASP A 759 0.52 20.50 12.82
CA ASP A 759 0.59 21.63 13.74
C ASP A 759 -0.44 22.70 13.33
N THR A 760 -1.53 22.80 14.08
CA THR A 760 -2.60 23.76 13.79
C THR A 760 -2.11 25.22 13.90
N ASN A 761 -1.07 25.50 14.68
CA ASN A 761 -0.56 26.88 14.81
C ASN A 761 0.16 27.39 13.56
N GLY A 762 0.71 26.49 12.73
CA GLY A 762 1.42 26.87 11.50
C GLY A 762 0.51 27.37 10.37
N ILE A 763 -0.78 27.06 10.42
CA ILE A 763 -1.73 27.36 9.34
C ILE A 763 -1.99 28.85 9.16
N ASP A 764 -1.85 29.65 10.22
CA ASP A 764 -2.04 31.10 10.17
C ASP A 764 -1.13 31.81 9.16
N GLY A 765 0.06 31.28 8.93
CA GLY A 765 1.00 31.80 7.93
C GLY A 765 0.46 31.71 6.52
N VAL A 766 -0.14 30.57 6.19
CA VAL A 766 -0.75 30.34 4.88
C VAL A 766 -2.02 31.16 4.72
N PHE A 767 -2.84 31.26 5.76
CA PHE A 767 -4.05 32.07 5.71
C PHE A 767 -3.74 33.56 5.50
N ARG A 768 -2.69 34.10 6.16
CA ARG A 768 -2.20 35.47 5.92
C ARG A 768 -1.68 35.66 4.50
N PHE A 769 -1.05 34.65 3.93
CA PHE A 769 -0.64 34.68 2.53
C PHE A 769 -1.84 34.89 1.59
N LEU A 770 -2.92 34.13 1.75
CA LEU A 770 -4.14 34.30 0.92
C LEU A 770 -4.80 35.66 1.10
N LYS A 771 -4.85 36.17 2.33
CA LYS A 771 -5.33 37.55 2.60
C LYS A 771 -4.50 38.59 1.90
N LYS A 772 -3.17 38.41 1.91
CA LYS A 772 -2.22 39.32 1.22
C LYS A 772 -2.40 39.24 -0.30
N LEU A 773 -2.58 38.01 -0.83
CA LEU A 773 -2.89 37.82 -2.24
C LEU A 773 -4.14 38.57 -2.65
N TRP A 774 -5.23 38.40 -1.90
CA TRP A 774 -6.49 39.12 -2.12
C TRP A 774 -6.29 40.63 -2.13
N ALA A 775 -5.60 41.15 -1.12
CA ALA A 775 -5.28 42.58 -1.02
C ALA A 775 -4.42 43.13 -2.17
N THR A 776 -3.63 42.30 -2.84
CA THR A 776 -2.84 42.68 -4.01
C THR A 776 -3.73 43.05 -5.20
N TYR A 777 -4.84 42.31 -5.39
CA TYR A 777 -5.82 42.60 -6.46
C TYR A 777 -6.77 43.74 -6.06
N TYR A 778 -7.10 43.86 -4.78
CA TYR A 778 -7.93 44.95 -4.24
C TYR A 778 -7.08 46.05 -3.59
N SER A 779 -6.09 46.55 -4.35
CA SER A 779 -5.09 47.55 -3.91
C SER A 779 -5.47 48.97 -4.25
N GLY A 780 -6.63 49.19 -4.82
CA GLY A 780 -7.16 50.53 -5.11
C GLY A 780 -7.57 51.32 -3.86
N PRO A 781 -7.97 52.61 -3.98
CA PRO A 781 -8.46 53.37 -2.86
C PRO A 781 -9.60 52.67 -2.13
N ASP A 782 -9.58 52.74 -0.80
CA ASP A 782 -10.58 52.10 0.08
C ASP A 782 -10.80 50.57 -0.15
N GLY A 783 -9.73 49.88 -0.66
CA GLY A 783 -9.80 48.45 -0.96
C GLY A 783 -10.62 48.16 -2.23
N ALA A 784 -10.72 49.07 -3.14
CA ALA A 784 -11.30 48.84 -4.46
C ALA A 784 -10.39 48.02 -5.36
N TRP A 785 -10.92 47.50 -6.46
CA TRP A 785 -10.16 46.80 -7.49
C TRP A 785 -8.99 47.65 -7.98
N GLY A 786 -7.79 47.08 -7.98
CA GLY A 786 -6.55 47.87 -8.24
C GLY A 786 -5.76 47.40 -9.45
N VAL A 787 -6.20 46.33 -10.15
CA VAL A 787 -5.45 45.79 -11.29
C VAL A 787 -5.57 46.73 -12.49
N ASP A 788 -4.45 46.98 -13.13
CA ASP A 788 -4.32 47.85 -14.30
C ASP A 788 -3.66 47.13 -15.49
N ASP A 789 -3.78 47.73 -16.69
CA ASP A 789 -3.26 47.16 -17.92
C ASP A 789 -1.91 47.83 -18.35
N ASP A 790 -1.25 48.51 -17.42
CA ASP A 790 0.08 49.10 -17.71
C ASP A 790 1.15 48.00 -17.97
N GLU A 791 2.18 48.36 -18.70
CA GLU A 791 3.29 47.44 -19.00
C GLU A 791 4.06 47.07 -17.72
N PRO A 792 4.38 45.77 -17.51
CA PRO A 792 5.14 45.32 -16.36
C PRO A 792 6.60 45.73 -16.43
N THR A 793 7.22 45.97 -15.29
CA THR A 793 8.67 46.21 -15.19
C THR A 793 9.47 44.91 -15.33
N ALA A 794 10.75 45.01 -15.60
CA ALA A 794 11.66 43.87 -15.69
C ALA A 794 11.71 43.08 -14.39
N ASP A 795 11.66 43.72 -13.23
CA ASP A 795 11.67 43.07 -11.92
C ASP A 795 10.36 42.33 -11.62
N GLU A 796 9.22 42.88 -12.05
CA GLU A 796 7.91 42.24 -11.95
C GLU A 796 7.87 40.98 -12.83
N LEU A 797 8.35 41.07 -14.08
CA LEU A 797 8.45 39.90 -14.97
C LEU A 797 9.42 38.85 -14.44
N LYS A 798 10.55 39.26 -13.87
CA LYS A 798 11.52 38.34 -13.25
C LYS A 798 10.89 37.56 -12.10
N ALA A 799 10.17 38.23 -11.20
CA ALA A 799 9.48 37.57 -10.08
C ALA A 799 8.46 36.56 -10.58
N LEU A 800 7.65 36.88 -11.59
CA LEU A 800 6.69 36.02 -12.21
C LEU A 800 7.34 34.78 -12.86
N HIS A 801 8.32 34.99 -13.74
CA HIS A 801 8.94 33.91 -14.50
C HIS A 801 9.79 32.97 -13.64
N LYS A 802 10.38 33.46 -12.55
CA LYS A 802 10.98 32.62 -11.51
C LYS A 802 9.93 31.67 -10.89
N LEU A 803 8.73 32.20 -10.57
CA LEU A 803 7.64 31.44 -10.02
C LEU A 803 7.17 30.37 -11.00
N ILE A 804 6.88 30.73 -12.26
CA ILE A 804 6.40 29.78 -13.28
C ILE A 804 7.40 28.65 -13.44
N LYS A 805 8.68 28.95 -13.61
CA LYS A 805 9.74 27.94 -13.74
C LYS A 805 9.80 27.00 -12.52
N LYS A 806 9.80 27.58 -11.32
CA LYS A 806 9.91 26.82 -10.07
C LYS A 806 8.72 25.93 -9.86
N VAL A 807 7.50 26.45 -9.98
CA VAL A 807 6.27 25.68 -9.74
C VAL A 807 6.06 24.61 -10.79
N THR A 808 6.35 24.88 -12.07
CA THR A 808 6.30 23.86 -13.13
C THR A 808 7.20 22.68 -12.79
N HIS A 809 8.46 22.95 -12.46
CA HIS A 809 9.41 21.93 -12.05
C HIS A 809 8.94 21.17 -10.81
N ASP A 810 8.47 21.89 -9.80
CA ASP A 810 8.07 21.30 -8.53
C ASP A 810 6.83 20.39 -8.66
N ILE A 811 5.84 20.76 -9.47
CA ILE A 811 4.67 19.93 -9.71
C ILE A 811 5.09 18.63 -10.38
N GLU A 812 5.94 18.69 -11.41
CA GLU A 812 6.40 17.49 -12.13
C GLU A 812 7.27 16.57 -11.28
N HIS A 813 7.88 17.10 -10.19
CA HIS A 813 8.70 16.36 -9.24
C HIS A 813 8.04 16.18 -7.87
N PHE A 814 6.76 16.50 -7.73
CA PHE A 814 5.98 16.38 -6.47
C PHE A 814 6.60 17.14 -5.28
N SER A 815 7.33 18.22 -5.56
CA SER A 815 7.96 19.08 -4.54
C SER A 815 7.05 20.25 -4.15
N TYR A 816 5.81 19.96 -3.76
CA TYR A 816 4.78 20.97 -3.53
C TYR A 816 5.09 21.92 -2.38
N ASN A 817 5.80 21.47 -1.36
CA ASN A 817 6.20 22.33 -0.23
C ASN A 817 7.07 23.50 -0.67
N THR A 818 7.95 23.30 -1.64
CA THR A 818 8.78 24.37 -2.21
C THR A 818 7.99 25.28 -3.15
N SER A 819 6.94 24.76 -3.79
CA SER A 819 5.98 25.59 -4.56
C SER A 819 5.26 26.58 -3.67
N VAL A 820 4.74 26.15 -2.53
CA VAL A 820 4.05 27.06 -1.58
C VAL A 820 4.98 28.16 -1.10
N SER A 821 6.23 27.83 -0.78
CA SER A 821 7.25 28.81 -0.44
C SER A 821 7.54 29.78 -1.59
N ALA A 822 7.59 29.29 -2.83
CA ALA A 822 7.80 30.10 -4.02
C ALA A 822 6.67 31.10 -4.25
N PHE A 823 5.41 30.71 -4.02
CA PHE A 823 4.26 31.62 -4.07
C PHE A 823 4.40 32.76 -3.05
N MET A 824 4.79 32.43 -1.81
CA MET A 824 4.97 33.43 -0.76
C MET A 824 6.10 34.40 -1.11
N ILE A 825 7.22 33.90 -1.62
CA ILE A 825 8.36 34.73 -2.05
C ILE A 825 7.94 35.66 -3.20
N CYS A 826 7.33 35.13 -4.25
CA CYS A 826 6.87 35.91 -5.39
C CYS A 826 5.90 37.03 -4.97
N LEU A 827 4.90 36.70 -4.14
CA LEU A 827 3.95 37.70 -3.66
C LEU A 827 4.62 38.78 -2.81
N ASN A 828 5.62 38.44 -2.01
CA ASN A 828 6.40 39.40 -1.24
C ASN A 828 7.20 40.35 -2.17
N GLU A 829 7.84 39.84 -3.21
CA GLU A 829 8.54 40.62 -4.22
C GLU A 829 7.58 41.55 -4.97
N LEU A 830 6.46 41.04 -5.49
CA LEU A 830 5.44 41.83 -6.19
C LEU A 830 4.81 42.91 -5.28
N SER A 831 4.62 42.60 -4.01
CA SER A 831 4.12 43.54 -3.02
C SER A 831 5.10 44.69 -2.77
N THR A 832 6.40 44.39 -2.70
CA THR A 832 7.45 45.38 -2.55
C THR A 832 7.52 46.29 -3.77
N LEU A 833 7.34 45.74 -4.98
CA LEU A 833 7.26 46.45 -6.25
C LEU A 833 5.92 47.18 -6.44
N ARG A 834 4.97 46.96 -5.56
CA ARG A 834 3.58 47.46 -5.67
C ARG A 834 2.94 47.11 -7.02
N CYS A 835 3.21 45.90 -7.49
CA CYS A 835 2.72 45.39 -8.77
C CYS A 835 1.21 45.33 -8.80
N ARG A 836 0.58 45.89 -9.83
CA ARG A 836 -0.84 45.84 -10.11
C ARG A 836 -1.15 45.41 -11.55
N LYS A 837 -0.12 44.97 -12.27
CA LYS A 837 -0.16 44.69 -13.70
C LYS A 837 -0.94 43.41 -14.00
N ARG A 838 -1.99 43.50 -14.84
CA ARG A 838 -2.70 42.32 -15.33
C ARG A 838 -1.76 41.29 -15.95
N ALA A 839 -0.81 41.74 -16.77
CA ALA A 839 0.14 40.85 -17.44
C ALA A 839 1.00 40.01 -16.49
N VAL A 840 1.09 40.36 -15.20
CA VAL A 840 1.78 39.60 -14.14
C VAL A 840 0.79 38.85 -13.26
N LEU A 841 -0.28 39.52 -12.84
CA LEU A 841 -1.22 38.97 -11.86
C LEU A 841 -2.15 37.89 -12.43
N GLU A 842 -2.46 37.93 -13.71
CA GLU A 842 -3.29 36.91 -14.38
C GLU A 842 -2.53 35.58 -14.56
N PRO A 843 -1.31 35.50 -15.08
CA PRO A 843 -0.54 34.27 -15.09
C PRO A 843 -0.25 33.72 -13.69
N LEU A 844 -0.06 34.59 -12.69
CA LEU A 844 0.10 34.19 -11.30
C LEU A 844 -1.10 33.37 -10.80
N LEU A 845 -2.33 33.78 -11.15
CA LEU A 845 -3.55 33.03 -10.78
C LEU A 845 -3.60 31.66 -11.43
N ILE A 846 -3.21 31.56 -12.70
CA ILE A 846 -3.21 30.27 -13.41
C ILE A 846 -2.26 29.29 -12.73
N VAL A 847 -1.06 29.75 -12.34
CA VAL A 847 -0.06 28.94 -11.66
C VAL A 847 -0.51 28.55 -10.25
N LEU A 848 -1.25 29.43 -9.57
CA LEU A 848 -1.80 29.17 -8.23
C LEU A 848 -3.04 28.28 -8.24
N ALA A 849 -3.82 28.29 -9.32
CA ALA A 849 -5.13 27.61 -9.39
C ALA A 849 -5.10 26.13 -8.96
N PRO A 850 -4.09 25.31 -9.31
CA PRO A 850 -4.02 23.94 -8.82
C PRO A 850 -3.97 23.83 -7.29
N PHE A 851 -3.34 24.75 -6.62
CA PHE A 851 -3.13 24.77 -5.16
C PHE A 851 -4.29 25.40 -4.40
N ALA A 852 -4.84 26.51 -4.90
CA ALA A 852 -5.90 27.30 -4.28
C ALA A 852 -6.97 27.65 -5.31
N PRO A 853 -7.80 26.67 -5.73
CA PRO A 853 -8.69 26.82 -6.88
C PRO A 853 -9.81 27.82 -6.67
N HIS A 854 -10.33 27.99 -5.45
CA HIS A 854 -11.49 28.84 -5.21
C HIS A 854 -11.14 30.33 -5.31
N ILE A 855 -10.10 30.78 -4.63
CA ILE A 855 -9.63 32.16 -4.71
C ILE A 855 -9.15 32.51 -6.13
N ALA A 856 -8.49 31.56 -6.79
CA ALA A 856 -8.03 31.75 -8.15
C ALA A 856 -9.19 31.93 -9.14
N GLU A 857 -10.23 31.10 -9.02
CA GLU A 857 -11.45 31.21 -9.86
C GLU A 857 -12.17 32.54 -9.62
N GLU A 858 -12.34 32.98 -8.37
CA GLU A 858 -12.99 34.26 -8.05
C GLU A 858 -12.26 35.43 -8.67
N LEU A 859 -10.94 35.50 -8.49
CA LEU A 859 -10.13 36.58 -9.04
C LEU A 859 -10.04 36.52 -10.58
N TRP A 860 -10.05 35.35 -11.17
CA TRP A 860 -10.09 35.13 -12.62
C TRP A 860 -11.35 35.73 -13.25
N HIS A 861 -12.51 35.47 -12.66
CA HIS A 861 -13.78 36.03 -13.13
C HIS A 861 -13.86 37.55 -12.86
N THR A 862 -13.26 38.03 -11.77
CA THR A 862 -13.18 39.47 -11.48
C THR A 862 -12.29 40.20 -12.48
N LEU A 863 -11.28 39.54 -13.06
CA LEU A 863 -10.47 40.04 -14.18
C LEU A 863 -11.27 40.17 -15.49
N GLY A 864 -12.50 39.67 -15.56
CA GLY A 864 -13.40 39.77 -16.71
C GLY A 864 -13.53 38.53 -17.55
N HIS A 865 -12.93 37.39 -17.15
CA HIS A 865 -13.09 36.13 -17.83
C HIS A 865 -14.48 35.52 -17.56
N THR A 866 -15.03 34.86 -18.56
CA THR A 866 -16.34 34.21 -18.51
C THR A 866 -16.24 32.69 -18.43
N THR A 867 -15.08 32.13 -18.80
CA THR A 867 -14.77 30.69 -18.71
C THR A 867 -14.05 30.36 -17.40
N THR A 868 -14.09 29.10 -17.00
CA THR A 868 -13.37 28.65 -15.81
C THR A 868 -11.85 28.78 -16.00
N ILE A 869 -11.14 29.14 -14.94
CA ILE A 869 -9.66 29.15 -14.92
C ILE A 869 -9.08 27.75 -15.17
N CYS A 870 -9.85 26.70 -14.89
CA CYS A 870 -9.43 25.30 -15.12
C CYS A 870 -9.13 24.99 -16.59
N ASP A 871 -9.68 25.79 -17.52
CA ASP A 871 -9.49 25.66 -18.97
C ASP A 871 -8.51 26.69 -19.56
N ALA A 872 -7.85 27.47 -18.70
CA ALA A 872 -6.76 28.36 -19.12
C ALA A 872 -5.55 27.55 -19.60
N ALA A 873 -4.64 28.20 -20.31
CA ALA A 873 -3.38 27.58 -20.71
C ALA A 873 -2.31 27.81 -19.62
N TRP A 874 -1.59 26.76 -19.24
CA TRP A 874 -0.44 26.89 -18.34
C TRP A 874 0.58 27.83 -18.96
N PRO A 875 1.06 28.87 -18.24
CA PRO A 875 1.97 29.85 -18.80
C PRO A 875 3.37 29.26 -18.97
N ASP A 876 3.99 29.59 -20.11
CA ASP A 876 5.40 29.31 -20.32
C ASP A 876 6.28 30.35 -19.62
N TYR A 877 7.44 29.92 -19.13
CA TYR A 877 8.44 30.86 -18.62
C TYR A 877 9.47 31.26 -19.71
N ASN A 878 9.94 32.50 -19.67
CA ASN A 878 10.96 32.99 -20.58
C ASN A 878 12.27 33.19 -19.83
N GLU A 879 13.32 32.47 -20.24
CA GLU A 879 14.66 32.55 -19.65
C GLU A 879 15.27 33.92 -19.73
N GLN A 880 14.88 34.74 -20.70
CA GLN A 880 15.41 36.12 -20.87
C GLN A 880 15.08 36.98 -19.64
N TYR A 881 13.92 36.78 -19.00
CA TYR A 881 13.55 37.54 -17.81
C TYR A 881 14.26 37.04 -16.53
N LEU A 882 14.94 35.89 -16.61
CA LEU A 882 15.68 35.29 -15.48
C LEU A 882 17.15 35.68 -15.48
N ILE A 883 17.65 36.31 -16.54
CA ILE A 883 19.03 36.74 -16.62
C ILE A 883 19.25 37.86 -15.61
N GLU A 884 20.17 37.64 -14.68
CA GLU A 884 20.57 38.69 -13.74
C GLU A 884 21.42 39.72 -14.44
N THR A 885 20.87 40.90 -14.70
CA THR A 885 21.58 42.04 -15.24
C THR A 885 22.40 42.74 -14.18
N THR A 886 22.09 42.55 -12.92
CA THR A 886 22.80 43.13 -11.77
C THR A 886 23.10 42.06 -10.72
N VAL A 887 24.24 42.22 -10.04
CA VAL A 887 24.65 41.38 -8.92
C VAL A 887 24.82 42.23 -7.68
N ARG A 888 24.26 41.79 -6.57
CA ARG A 888 24.38 42.46 -5.28
C ARG A 888 25.53 41.86 -4.48
N TYR A 889 26.60 42.59 -4.35
CA TYR A 889 27.75 42.25 -3.54
C TYR A 889 27.64 42.79 -2.12
N ALA A 890 27.86 41.90 -1.13
CA ALA A 890 28.08 42.34 0.24
C ALA A 890 29.50 42.89 0.38
N VAL A 891 29.65 44.19 0.61
CA VAL A 891 30.98 44.81 0.76
C VAL A 891 31.39 44.77 2.23
N SER A 892 32.48 44.09 2.48
CA SER A 892 33.08 43.87 3.81
C SER A 892 34.43 44.59 3.92
N PHE A 893 34.72 45.08 5.13
CA PHE A 893 36.02 45.59 5.52
C PHE A 893 36.58 44.73 6.64
N ASN A 894 37.77 44.16 6.39
CA ASN A 894 38.43 43.22 7.32
C ASN A 894 37.43 42.10 7.81
N GLY A 895 36.64 41.55 6.89
CA GLY A 895 35.70 40.45 7.15
C GLY A 895 34.36 40.83 7.76
N LYS A 896 34.09 42.14 8.02
CA LYS A 896 32.79 42.61 8.54
C LYS A 896 32.04 43.37 7.42
N THR A 897 30.85 42.85 7.05
CA THR A 897 29.98 43.48 6.05
C THR A 897 29.51 44.86 6.52
N ARG A 898 29.57 45.84 5.64
CA ARG A 898 29.27 47.26 5.95
C ARG A 898 28.14 47.82 5.10
N PHE A 899 28.08 47.47 3.84
CA PHE A 899 27.01 47.88 2.93
C PHE A 899 26.87 46.85 1.80
N ASN A 900 25.80 46.98 1.02
CA ASN A 900 25.59 46.21 -0.20
C ASN A 900 25.78 47.11 -1.41
N LEU A 901 26.36 46.58 -2.48
CA LEU A 901 26.62 47.25 -3.73
C LEU A 901 26.01 46.46 -4.89
N GLU A 902 25.13 47.06 -5.64
CA GLU A 902 24.57 46.47 -6.86
C GLU A 902 25.40 46.90 -8.05
N LEU A 903 25.89 45.95 -8.81
CA LEU A 903 26.74 46.16 -10.00
C LEU A 903 26.21 45.33 -11.16
N PRO A 904 26.37 45.79 -12.42
CA PRO A 904 26.10 44.96 -13.58
C PRO A 904 26.80 43.60 -13.51
N ALA A 905 26.11 42.53 -13.91
CA ALA A 905 26.63 41.17 -13.81
C ALA A 905 27.81 40.87 -14.75
N ASP A 906 27.98 41.67 -15.79
CA ASP A 906 28.99 41.54 -16.82
C ASP A 906 30.29 42.35 -16.54
N LEU A 907 30.35 42.98 -15.37
CA LEU A 907 31.55 43.74 -15.01
C LEU A 907 32.76 42.84 -14.77
N ASP A 908 33.88 43.26 -15.31
CA ASP A 908 35.17 42.63 -15.01
C ASP A 908 35.64 42.94 -13.58
N ARG A 909 36.58 42.14 -13.09
CA ARG A 909 37.08 42.23 -11.72
C ARG A 909 37.59 43.64 -11.39
N ALA A 910 38.31 44.30 -12.31
CA ALA A 910 38.88 45.63 -12.10
C ALA A 910 37.81 46.72 -11.97
N SER A 911 36.72 46.58 -12.72
CA SER A 911 35.57 47.49 -12.65
C SER A 911 34.76 47.28 -11.35
N ILE A 912 34.63 46.04 -10.89
CA ILE A 912 34.01 45.74 -9.59
C ILE A 912 34.85 46.34 -8.44
N GLU A 913 36.15 46.21 -8.47
CA GLU A 913 37.06 46.81 -7.48
C GLU A 913 36.94 48.35 -7.46
N ARG A 914 36.94 48.96 -8.63
CA ARG A 914 36.77 50.43 -8.76
C ARG A 914 35.43 50.93 -8.20
N ALA A 915 34.36 50.22 -8.55
CA ALA A 915 33.02 50.54 -8.08
C ALA A 915 32.91 50.41 -6.56
N ALA A 916 33.47 49.33 -5.97
CA ALA A 916 33.46 49.14 -4.54
C ALA A 916 34.28 50.20 -3.77
N LEU A 917 35.41 50.59 -4.29
CA LEU A 917 36.26 51.64 -3.69
C LEU A 917 35.67 53.04 -3.89
N GLY A 918 35.04 53.30 -5.03
CA GLY A 918 34.43 54.58 -5.37
C GLY A 918 33.06 54.86 -4.74
N HIS A 919 32.48 53.90 -4.07
CA HIS A 919 31.18 54.06 -3.43
C HIS A 919 31.26 54.97 -2.19
N ASP A 920 30.33 55.91 -2.07
CA ASP A 920 30.34 56.90 -0.97
C ASP A 920 30.41 56.26 0.43
N ALA A 921 29.75 55.16 0.62
CA ALA A 921 29.78 54.41 1.89
C ALA A 921 31.15 53.77 2.20
N ALA A 922 32.00 53.53 1.15
CA ALA A 922 33.34 52.97 1.35
C ALA A 922 34.32 54.01 1.94
N ALA A 923 34.19 55.28 1.57
CA ALA A 923 35.03 56.37 2.07
C ALA A 923 35.08 56.43 3.59
N LYS A 924 33.95 56.18 4.24
CA LYS A 924 33.83 56.13 5.73
C LYS A 924 34.73 55.08 6.38
N TRP A 925 34.98 53.96 5.69
CA TRP A 925 35.71 52.83 6.26
C TRP A 925 37.16 52.79 5.77
N ILE A 926 37.46 53.34 4.59
CA ILE A 926 38.78 53.43 4.05
C ILE A 926 39.57 54.56 4.78
N GLY A 927 38.95 55.76 4.94
CA GLY A 927 39.64 56.91 5.53
C GLY A 927 40.96 57.23 4.77
N ASP A 928 42.05 57.48 5.50
CA ASP A 928 43.37 57.72 4.97
C ASP A 928 44.21 56.46 4.68
N LYS A 929 43.56 55.24 4.77
CA LYS A 929 44.28 53.99 4.59
C LYS A 929 44.23 53.53 3.14
N THR A 930 45.29 52.90 2.69
CA THR A 930 45.38 52.23 1.42
C THR A 930 44.99 50.75 1.56
N PRO A 931 44.03 50.22 0.79
CA PRO A 931 43.70 48.79 0.85
C PRO A 931 44.92 47.92 0.52
N LYS A 932 45.22 46.96 1.38
CA LYS A 932 46.29 45.99 1.19
C LYS A 932 45.92 44.90 0.18
N LYS A 933 44.64 44.49 0.18
CA LYS A 933 44.13 43.45 -0.69
C LYS A 933 42.62 43.59 -0.83
N ILE A 934 42.11 43.32 -2.03
CA ILE A 934 40.67 43.18 -2.29
C ILE A 934 40.41 41.74 -2.74
N ILE A 935 39.54 41.09 -2.01
CA ILE A 935 39.13 39.70 -2.28
C ILE A 935 37.69 39.77 -2.82
N ILE A 936 37.51 39.36 -4.07
CA ILE A 936 36.18 39.27 -4.68
C ILE A 936 35.83 37.79 -4.83
N VAL A 937 34.75 37.42 -4.22
CA VAL A 937 34.07 36.14 -4.51
C VAL A 937 32.94 36.46 -5.50
N PRO A 938 33.06 36.00 -6.75
CA PRO A 938 32.08 36.35 -7.78
C PRO A 938 30.64 36.13 -7.31
N ASN A 939 29.80 37.10 -7.57
CA ASN A 939 28.35 37.11 -7.29
C ASN A 939 27.99 37.00 -5.79
N LYS A 940 28.92 37.24 -4.87
CA LYS A 940 28.66 37.11 -3.42
C LYS A 940 29.20 38.25 -2.56
N ILE A 941 30.48 38.40 -2.50
CA ILE A 941 31.11 39.32 -1.53
C ILE A 941 32.38 39.98 -2.07
N ILE A 942 32.57 41.22 -1.67
CA ILE A 942 33.80 41.97 -1.86
C ILE A 942 34.36 42.25 -0.46
N ASN A 943 35.54 41.72 -0.16
CA ASN A 943 36.19 41.97 1.12
C ASN A 943 37.45 42.82 0.93
N ILE A 944 37.40 44.03 1.46
CA ILE A 944 38.50 45.03 1.40
C ILE A 944 39.30 44.90 2.69
N VAL A 945 40.55 44.51 2.57
CA VAL A 945 41.50 44.35 3.70
C VAL A 945 42.31 45.65 3.78
N LEU A 946 42.18 46.34 4.90
CA LEU A 946 42.86 47.61 5.16
C LEU A 946 44.15 47.44 5.97
#